data_25b88d6fd79e052833fd2efeed004de6
#
_entry.id   25b88d6fd79e052833fd2efeed004de6
#
_cell.length_a   1.000
_cell.length_b   1.000
_cell.length_c   1.000
_cell.angle_alpha   90.00
_cell.angle_beta   90.00
_cell.angle_gamma   90.00
#
_symmetry.space_group_name_H-M   'P 1'
#
loop_
_entity.id
_entity.type
_entity.pdbx_description
1 polymer ?
#
loop_
_entity_poly.entity_id
_entity_poly.type
_entity_poly.pdbx_seq_one_letter_code
_entity_poly.pdbx_strand_id
1 'polypeptide(L)'
;MKKITIFLFLFVSVLTNAQKVTVSGKIVDKNQKNLTGATVLVKETNQGISSDFDRNFSFKLNKGTFTLSVSFIGFKTIEKSIFLDEDKVVTIVLEEDDNILDEVLVSAVRATSSIPVTYSNLSKKELAKRNLGQDIPILLNYLPSVISSSDAGAGIGYTYLNVRGSNSERINVTINGIPYNDPESHGTFWVNLGDFASSTENLQLQRGVGTSTNGSGAFGASLNILTDAVSENAGGEISNSFGSYGTRKHTVKFTTGKINEHLEVSGRLSNIHSDGYVDRAFTDLKSYFLQGSYNDENTLIKAISFGGAERTYQSWYGLDPQQLKEDRRQNPYTYENEVDDYKQNHYQLHWNEQINSRWSTNLGLNYTKGAGFFEQFKADENATDFNNLIEDGSDVIVRRWLDNDFYVLNFNTNYKDEKINLISGISYSNYTGDHFGEVIWGSNLASGASFGDHYYFSDAKKTDMSIFSKATYEINEKVSAYLDLQGRFVNYQTKGLTSDRNPIDVNAKFNFFNPKAGLIYKIATQNSLYLSYARANKEANRNDFENGISSPEILDDIELGWRYKSEQVQLNTNIYYMIYKNQLVLTGAIDDVGAPIRATSGKSYRLGLEIDADIKLNEQFSLKSNAAFSSNKNQDFTAPINGNLVSLGDTPLSFSPNVILGNMVVYQPSKNLQISFLSKYVGEQFMSNLNSSVSKLDVLDIYFTSDLNFVYEIATKKVFDAIIISGIINNIFNTEYVDRGYYYTYDDTWSSPDTVTTIDGAGYYPQAKRNFLVGITLKF
;
A
#
# COMPACT_ATOMS: atom_id res chain seq x y z
N MET A 1 -38.76 65.06 47.10
CA MET A 1 -37.74 65.20 48.01
C MET A 1 -36.89 63.93 48.17
N LYS A 2 -36.00 63.63 47.33
CA LYS A 2 -34.81 62.74 47.49
C LYS A 2 -33.94 62.96 46.28
N LYS A 3 -32.78 63.58 46.48
CA LYS A 3 -31.78 63.83 45.44
C LYS A 3 -31.07 62.50 45.19
N ILE A 4 -31.09 62.08 43.92
CA ILE A 4 -30.29 60.96 43.46
C ILE A 4 -29.04 61.55 42.77
N THR A 5 -27.89 61.38 43.41
CA THR A 5 -26.58 61.78 42.90
C THR A 5 -26.08 60.61 41.96
N ILE A 6 -25.99 60.91 40.67
CA ILE A 6 -25.41 59.99 39.69
C ILE A 6 -23.89 60.16 39.73
N PHE A 7 -23.19 59.14 40.16
CA PHE A 7 -21.71 59.00 40.07
C PHE A 7 -21.34 58.53 38.64
N LEU A 8 -20.81 59.50 37.86
CA LEU A 8 -20.27 59.21 36.53
C LEU A 8 -18.85 58.60 36.70
N PHE A 9 -18.68 57.28 36.60
CA PHE A 9 -17.37 56.64 36.51
C PHE A 9 -16.85 56.80 35.08
N LEU A 10 -15.92 57.74 34.88
CA LEU A 10 -15.11 57.81 33.67
C LEU A 10 -14.15 56.63 33.66
N PHE A 11 -14.48 55.61 32.85
CA PHE A 11 -13.54 54.55 32.47
C PHE A 11 -12.59 55.13 31.44
N VAL A 12 -11.44 55.63 31.84
CA VAL A 12 -10.32 55.91 30.96
C VAL A 12 -9.72 54.57 30.57
N SER A 13 -10.17 54.02 29.45
CA SER A 13 -9.48 52.93 28.79
C SER A 13 -8.15 53.46 28.28
N VAL A 14 -7.08 53.18 29.01
CA VAL A 14 -5.71 53.31 28.51
C VAL A 14 -5.54 52.27 27.41
N LEU A 15 -5.70 52.74 26.17
CA LEU A 15 -5.27 52.00 25.00
C LEU A 15 -3.74 51.91 25.06
N THR A 16 -3.22 50.88 25.72
CA THR A 16 -1.81 50.52 25.59
C THR A 16 -1.62 50.03 24.15
N ASN A 17 -1.20 50.94 23.27
CA ASN A 17 -0.61 50.54 21.99
C ASN A 17 0.66 49.74 22.34
N ALA A 18 0.57 48.42 22.31
CA ALA A 18 1.73 47.57 22.41
C ALA A 18 2.68 47.96 21.28
N GLN A 19 3.79 48.55 21.61
CA GLN A 19 4.79 49.00 20.66
C GLN A 19 5.34 47.78 19.93
N LYS A 20 5.00 47.65 18.64
CA LYS A 20 5.52 46.56 17.80
C LYS A 20 6.98 46.87 17.47
N VAL A 21 7.81 45.87 17.59
CA VAL A 21 9.21 45.87 17.19
C VAL A 21 9.42 44.91 16.00
N THR A 22 10.41 45.21 15.19
CA THR A 22 10.71 44.43 13.98
C THR A 22 11.85 43.47 14.27
N VAL A 23 11.63 42.16 14.03
CA VAL A 23 12.71 41.22 13.87
C VAL A 23 12.92 40.95 12.38
N SER A 24 14.12 41.17 11.90
CA SER A 24 14.52 40.88 10.53
C SER A 24 15.84 40.13 10.52
N GLY A 25 16.18 39.51 9.40
CA GLY A 25 17.44 38.78 9.32
C GLY A 25 17.65 38.01 8.04
N LYS A 26 18.81 37.35 7.98
CA LYS A 26 19.21 36.51 6.85
C LYS A 26 19.31 35.06 7.30
N ILE A 27 19.02 34.16 6.34
CA ILE A 27 19.20 32.72 6.52
C ILE A 27 20.33 32.29 5.59
N VAL A 28 21.34 31.64 6.15
CA VAL A 28 22.55 31.24 5.44
C VAL A 28 22.93 29.80 5.79
N ASP A 29 23.72 29.15 4.95
CA ASP A 29 24.40 27.89 5.26
C ASP A 29 25.69 28.09 6.08
N LYS A 30 26.35 27.00 6.47
CA LYS A 30 27.63 27.03 7.19
C LYS A 30 28.74 27.76 6.42
N ASN A 31 28.64 27.87 5.09
CA ASN A 31 29.56 28.55 4.21
C ASN A 31 29.17 30.02 3.97
N GLN A 32 28.21 30.58 4.73
CA GLN A 32 27.67 31.93 4.59
C GLN A 32 26.97 32.18 3.25
N LYS A 33 26.61 31.10 2.52
CA LYS A 33 25.80 31.18 1.32
C LYS A 33 24.34 31.36 1.73
N ASN A 34 23.67 32.33 1.17
CA ASN A 34 22.34 32.69 1.52
C ASN A 34 21.29 31.68 0.97
N LEU A 35 20.28 31.36 1.77
CA LEU A 35 19.20 30.41 1.45
C LEU A 35 17.91 31.18 1.13
N THR A 36 17.59 31.30 -0.17
CA THR A 36 16.36 31.98 -0.65
C THR A 36 15.20 31.02 -0.59
N GLY A 37 14.04 31.46 -0.07
CA GLY A 37 12.84 30.61 0.06
C GLY A 37 12.81 29.76 1.34
N ALA A 38 13.75 29.96 2.27
CA ALA A 38 13.70 29.32 3.58
C ALA A 38 12.47 29.84 4.37
N THR A 39 11.75 28.95 5.00
CA THR A 39 10.55 29.27 5.79
C THR A 39 10.94 29.61 7.22
N VAL A 40 10.49 30.77 7.70
CA VAL A 40 10.62 31.18 9.11
C VAL A 40 9.22 31.23 9.72
N LEU A 41 9.00 30.48 10.79
CA LEU A 41 7.75 30.45 11.55
C LEU A 41 8.00 30.97 12.96
N VAL A 42 7.22 31.93 13.40
CA VAL A 42 7.17 32.39 14.79
C VAL A 42 6.16 31.53 15.55
N LYS A 43 6.63 30.61 16.41
CA LYS A 43 5.78 29.60 17.05
C LYS A 43 4.64 30.18 17.89
N GLU A 44 4.91 31.26 18.64
CA GLU A 44 3.96 31.86 19.57
C GLU A 44 2.82 32.61 18.87
N THR A 45 3.05 33.09 17.64
CA THR A 45 2.06 33.84 16.86
C THR A 45 1.59 33.09 15.63
N ASN A 46 2.21 31.97 15.31
CA ASN A 46 1.98 31.15 14.10
C ASN A 46 2.12 31.95 12.78
N GLN A 47 2.89 33.04 12.82
CA GLN A 47 3.19 33.83 11.64
C GLN A 47 4.38 33.21 10.90
N GLY A 48 4.17 32.84 9.63
CA GLY A 48 5.20 32.28 8.77
C GLY A 48 5.50 33.20 7.58
N ILE A 49 6.76 33.28 7.17
CA ILE A 49 7.23 33.98 5.96
C ILE A 49 8.36 33.16 5.32
N SER A 50 8.47 33.23 4.01
CA SER A 50 9.63 32.71 3.30
C SER A 50 10.64 33.86 3.09
N SER A 51 11.95 33.56 3.18
CA SER A 51 13.01 34.53 2.87
C SER A 51 12.87 34.98 1.41
N ASP A 52 12.96 36.30 1.18
CA ASP A 52 12.79 36.93 -0.12
C ASP A 52 14.02 36.75 -1.04
N PHE A 53 14.01 37.35 -2.25
CA PHE A 53 15.13 37.31 -3.19
C PHE A 53 16.41 37.97 -2.67
N ASP A 54 16.25 39.01 -1.81
CA ASP A 54 17.36 39.63 -1.09
C ASP A 54 17.72 38.85 0.17
N ARG A 55 17.00 37.71 0.37
CA ARG A 55 17.29 36.66 1.36
C ARG A 55 17.03 37.07 2.80
N ASN A 56 16.13 38.07 2.96
CA ASN A 56 15.72 38.59 4.25
C ASN A 56 14.32 38.08 4.63
N PHE A 57 14.12 37.91 5.92
CA PHE A 57 12.78 37.78 6.50
C PHE A 57 12.54 38.96 7.43
N SER A 58 11.28 39.30 7.64
CA SER A 58 10.91 40.40 8.56
C SER A 58 9.53 40.18 9.17
N PHE A 59 9.44 40.25 10.51
CA PHE A 59 8.22 40.17 11.28
C PHE A 59 8.04 41.42 12.15
N LYS A 60 6.80 41.95 12.28
CA LYS A 60 6.44 42.94 13.27
C LYS A 60 5.72 42.25 14.43
N LEU A 61 6.40 42.15 15.56
CA LEU A 61 5.93 41.44 16.76
C LEU A 61 5.79 42.39 17.95
N ASN A 62 5.07 41.99 18.97
CA ASN A 62 5.08 42.70 20.24
C ASN A 62 6.39 42.47 20.97
N LYS A 63 6.71 43.30 21.98
CA LYS A 63 7.87 43.03 22.85
C LYS A 63 7.64 41.73 23.62
N GLY A 64 8.67 40.88 23.68
CA GLY A 64 8.58 39.57 24.37
C GLY A 64 9.57 38.56 23.85
N THR A 65 9.47 37.32 24.34
CA THR A 65 10.30 36.18 23.88
C THR A 65 9.53 35.39 22.83
N PHE A 66 10.18 35.09 21.70
CA PHE A 66 9.66 34.34 20.60
C PHE A 66 10.61 33.25 20.15
N THR A 67 10.06 32.15 19.68
CA THR A 67 10.82 31.04 19.09
C THR A 67 10.64 31.06 17.57
N LEU A 68 11.72 31.33 16.86
CA LEU A 68 11.76 31.20 15.39
C LEU A 68 12.07 29.76 15.05
N SER A 69 11.16 29.08 14.40
CA SER A 69 11.41 27.78 13.74
C SER A 69 11.75 28.05 12.29
N VAL A 70 12.96 27.68 11.87
CA VAL A 70 13.47 27.98 10.53
C VAL A 70 13.76 26.66 9.82
N SER A 71 13.15 26.48 8.65
CA SER A 71 13.29 25.30 7.82
C SER A 71 13.61 25.69 6.37
N PHE A 72 14.43 24.91 5.72
CA PHE A 72 14.71 24.99 4.29
C PHE A 72 14.92 23.59 3.75
N ILE A 73 14.50 23.34 2.50
CA ILE A 73 14.69 22.04 1.86
C ILE A 73 16.17 21.71 1.81
N GLY A 74 16.54 20.54 2.36
CA GLY A 74 17.92 20.11 2.42
C GLY A 74 18.70 20.63 3.63
N PHE A 75 18.03 21.19 4.63
CA PHE A 75 18.67 21.69 5.85
C PHE A 75 17.89 21.27 7.10
N LYS A 76 18.61 21.02 8.20
CA LYS A 76 18.01 20.73 9.50
C LYS A 76 17.15 21.89 9.97
N THR A 77 15.91 21.64 10.34
CA THR A 77 15.06 22.65 10.96
C THR A 77 15.63 23.01 12.31
N ILE A 78 15.92 24.31 12.54
CA ILE A 78 16.38 24.79 13.82
C ILE A 78 15.32 25.68 14.50
N GLU A 79 15.36 25.68 15.83
CA GLU A 79 14.55 26.55 16.68
C GLU A 79 15.47 27.51 17.43
N LYS A 80 15.24 28.80 17.23
CA LYS A 80 16.03 29.86 17.87
C LYS A 80 15.13 30.74 18.71
N SER A 81 15.32 30.70 20.01
CA SER A 81 14.63 31.63 20.91
C SER A 81 15.28 33.00 20.84
N ILE A 82 14.47 34.05 20.69
CA ILE A 82 14.88 35.45 20.65
C ILE A 82 14.04 36.27 21.62
N PHE A 83 14.71 37.20 22.32
CA PHE A 83 14.02 38.21 23.13
C PHE A 83 14.02 39.53 22.36
N LEU A 84 12.82 40.15 22.22
CA LEU A 84 12.56 41.37 21.47
C LEU A 84 12.10 42.47 22.42
N ASP A 85 12.95 43.43 22.64
CA ASP A 85 12.68 44.69 23.35
C ASP A 85 12.84 45.92 22.46
N GLU A 86 13.55 45.76 21.34
CA GLU A 86 13.78 46.74 20.28
C GLU A 86 13.88 46.04 18.92
N ASP A 87 14.02 46.82 17.83
CA ASP A 87 14.23 46.25 16.49
C ASP A 87 15.53 45.44 16.46
N LYS A 88 15.46 44.19 15.94
CA LYS A 88 16.55 43.25 16.00
C LYS A 88 16.85 42.62 14.66
N VAL A 89 18.12 42.57 14.28
CA VAL A 89 18.59 41.85 13.08
C VAL A 89 19.30 40.59 13.53
N VAL A 90 18.89 39.44 12.96
CA VAL A 90 19.46 38.13 13.30
C VAL A 90 19.94 37.40 12.05
N THR A 91 21.13 36.80 12.12
CA THR A 91 21.57 35.80 11.12
C THR A 91 21.29 34.41 11.65
N ILE A 92 20.65 33.60 10.85
CA ILE A 92 20.32 32.22 11.17
C ILE A 92 21.13 31.34 10.22
N VAL A 93 21.99 30.51 10.80
CA VAL A 93 22.79 29.55 10.05
C VAL A 93 22.07 28.20 10.14
N LEU A 94 21.69 27.67 8.99
CA LEU A 94 21.17 26.30 8.89
C LEU A 94 22.31 25.35 8.59
N GLU A 95 22.29 24.20 9.23
CA GLU A 95 23.12 23.06 8.88
C GLU A 95 22.42 22.22 7.83
N GLU A 96 23.15 21.74 6.84
CA GLU A 96 22.62 20.81 5.85
C GLU A 96 22.07 19.58 6.57
N ASP A 97 20.94 19.10 6.10
CA ASP A 97 20.35 17.87 6.60
C ASP A 97 21.02 16.70 5.85
N ASP A 98 21.74 15.86 6.56
CA ASP A 98 22.39 14.67 5.99
C ASP A 98 21.39 13.67 5.38
N ASN A 99 20.08 13.88 5.58
CA ASN A 99 19.02 13.12 4.94
C ASN A 99 18.65 13.59 3.50
N ILE A 100 19.36 14.53 2.91
CA ILE A 100 19.13 14.99 1.51
C ILE A 100 19.15 13.82 0.52
N LEU A 101 19.98 12.83 0.77
CA LEU A 101 20.16 11.69 -0.13
C LEU A 101 19.06 10.62 0.00
N ASP A 102 18.43 10.48 1.17
CA ASP A 102 17.16 9.76 1.29
C ASP A 102 16.07 10.49 0.50
N GLU A 103 16.09 11.83 0.43
CA GLU A 103 15.16 12.63 -0.37
C GLU A 103 15.35 12.41 -1.89
N VAL A 104 16.54 12.08 -2.39
CA VAL A 104 16.77 11.72 -3.80
C VAL A 104 16.00 10.47 -4.18
N LEU A 105 16.07 9.40 -3.38
CA LEU A 105 15.28 8.20 -3.58
C LEU A 105 13.77 8.50 -3.43
N VAL A 106 13.39 9.25 -2.40
CA VAL A 106 12.00 9.66 -2.14
C VAL A 106 11.44 10.46 -3.31
N SER A 107 12.17 11.44 -3.83
CA SER A 107 11.70 12.28 -4.94
C SER A 107 11.59 11.51 -6.26
N ALA A 108 12.43 10.50 -6.46
CA ALA A 108 12.39 9.67 -7.65
C ALA A 108 11.09 8.81 -7.71
N VAL A 109 10.67 8.21 -6.60
CA VAL A 109 9.61 7.19 -6.58
C VAL A 109 8.25 7.70 -6.09
N ARG A 110 8.16 8.91 -5.51
CA ARG A 110 6.95 9.40 -4.86
C ARG A 110 6.27 10.54 -5.59
N ALA A 111 4.95 10.58 -5.41
CA ALA A 111 4.13 11.71 -5.77
C ALA A 111 4.23 12.81 -4.72
N THR A 112 4.32 14.05 -5.17
CA THR A 112 4.28 15.26 -4.34
C THR A 112 3.13 16.16 -4.79
N SER A 113 2.87 17.25 -4.08
CA SER A 113 1.86 18.23 -4.50
C SER A 113 2.17 18.93 -5.81
N SER A 114 3.42 18.84 -6.31
CA SER A 114 3.85 19.40 -7.60
C SER A 114 3.50 18.52 -8.80
N ILE A 115 2.91 17.33 -8.61
CA ILE A 115 2.43 16.48 -9.69
C ILE A 115 0.93 16.21 -9.55
N PRO A 116 0.20 16.09 -10.69
CA PRO A 116 -1.25 15.95 -10.69
C PRO A 116 -1.69 14.49 -10.51
N VAL A 117 -1.36 13.90 -9.36
CA VAL A 117 -1.66 12.51 -8.99
C VAL A 117 -2.31 12.49 -7.61
N THR A 118 -3.34 11.66 -7.43
CA THR A 118 -4.00 11.45 -6.15
C THR A 118 -3.22 10.48 -5.28
N TYR A 119 -2.86 10.88 -4.05
CA TYR A 119 -2.09 10.02 -3.15
C TYR A 119 -2.45 10.25 -1.67
N SER A 120 -2.16 9.25 -0.84
CA SER A 120 -2.20 9.31 0.63
C SER A 120 -0.90 8.75 1.21
N ASN A 121 -0.41 9.36 2.28
CA ASN A 121 0.80 8.94 2.98
C ASN A 121 0.47 8.40 4.37
N LEU A 122 1.24 7.39 4.82
CA LEU A 122 1.28 6.93 6.21
C LEU A 122 2.73 6.92 6.69
N SER A 123 3.00 7.69 7.73
CA SER A 123 4.32 7.75 8.35
C SER A 123 4.57 6.55 9.28
N LYS A 124 5.84 6.25 9.57
CA LYS A 124 6.28 5.27 10.57
C LYS A 124 5.55 5.44 11.91
N LYS A 125 5.41 6.69 12.37
CA LYS A 125 4.72 7.00 13.62
C LYS A 125 3.24 6.62 13.59
N GLU A 126 2.55 6.80 12.47
CA GLU A 126 1.14 6.40 12.31
C GLU A 126 0.98 4.89 12.20
N LEU A 127 1.87 4.23 11.46
CA LEU A 127 1.91 2.77 11.36
C LEU A 127 2.14 2.11 12.73
N ALA A 128 3.15 2.56 13.48
CA ALA A 128 3.53 1.99 14.77
C ALA A 128 2.40 2.00 15.81
N LYS A 129 1.47 2.96 15.73
CA LYS A 129 0.33 3.05 16.66
C LYS A 129 -0.64 1.87 16.56
N ARG A 130 -0.69 1.19 15.43
CA ARG A 130 -1.62 0.10 15.13
C ARG A 130 -0.94 -1.20 14.71
N ASN A 131 0.39 -1.20 14.51
CA ASN A 131 1.14 -2.40 14.12
C ASN A 131 1.34 -3.35 15.30
N LEU A 132 0.36 -4.19 15.56
CA LEU A 132 0.36 -5.22 16.62
C LEU A 132 0.50 -6.64 16.07
N GLY A 133 0.84 -6.79 14.77
CA GLY A 133 1.03 -8.06 14.06
C GLY A 133 0.21 -8.20 12.79
N GLN A 134 -0.70 -7.27 12.54
CA GLN A 134 -1.53 -7.30 11.32
C GLN A 134 -0.68 -6.99 10.08
N ASP A 135 -1.10 -7.52 8.95
CA ASP A 135 -0.47 -7.28 7.66
C ASP A 135 -0.70 -5.85 7.16
N ILE A 136 0.14 -5.40 6.24
CA ILE A 136 0.09 -4.05 5.67
C ILE A 136 -1.30 -3.70 5.11
N PRO A 137 -2.02 -4.54 4.35
CA PRO A 137 -3.37 -4.23 3.86
C PRO A 137 -4.33 -3.78 4.96
N ILE A 138 -4.29 -4.44 6.12
CA ILE A 138 -5.16 -4.12 7.26
C ILE A 138 -4.83 -2.73 7.84
N LEU A 139 -3.54 -2.37 7.88
CA LEU A 139 -3.11 -1.04 8.33
C LEU A 139 -3.57 0.08 7.38
N LEU A 140 -3.78 -0.25 6.09
CA LEU A 140 -4.23 0.67 5.03
C LEU A 140 -5.75 0.80 4.93
N ASN A 141 -6.54 -0.06 5.60
CA ASN A 141 -7.99 -0.18 5.41
C ASN A 141 -8.78 1.14 5.60
N TYR A 142 -8.25 2.09 6.36
CA TYR A 142 -8.89 3.39 6.61
C TYR A 142 -8.46 4.49 5.63
N LEU A 143 -7.70 4.18 4.58
CA LEU A 143 -7.41 5.12 3.50
C LEU A 143 -8.58 5.22 2.51
N PRO A 144 -8.69 6.34 1.75
CA PRO A 144 -9.76 6.52 0.76
C PRO A 144 -9.80 5.40 -0.29
N SER A 145 -10.99 4.92 -0.62
CA SER A 145 -11.26 3.89 -1.64
C SER A 145 -10.55 2.55 -1.43
N VAL A 146 -10.06 2.28 -0.22
CA VAL A 146 -9.37 1.04 0.14
C VAL A 146 -10.33 0.07 0.80
N ILE A 147 -10.25 -1.21 0.43
CA ILE A 147 -10.86 -2.34 1.12
C ILE A 147 -9.76 -3.38 1.33
N SER A 148 -9.63 -3.88 2.53
CA SER A 148 -8.77 -5.02 2.86
C SER A 148 -9.61 -6.21 3.28
N SER A 149 -9.15 -7.43 2.97
CA SER A 149 -9.78 -8.69 3.36
C SER A 149 -8.76 -9.71 3.83
N SER A 150 -9.21 -10.77 4.49
CA SER A 150 -8.37 -11.83 5.06
C SER A 150 -9.04 -13.18 4.93
N ASP A 151 -8.32 -14.20 4.46
CA ASP A 151 -8.83 -15.57 4.35
C ASP A 151 -9.03 -16.20 5.74
N ALA A 152 -8.05 -16.03 6.63
CA ALA A 152 -8.13 -16.50 8.01
C ALA A 152 -9.06 -15.65 8.89
N GLY A 153 -9.61 -14.55 8.38
CA GLY A 153 -10.56 -13.66 9.03
C GLY A 153 -10.02 -12.81 10.17
N ALA A 154 -8.72 -12.90 10.51
CA ALA A 154 -8.10 -12.18 11.63
C ALA A 154 -7.09 -11.12 11.18
N GLY A 155 -6.89 -10.91 9.88
CA GLY A 155 -6.01 -9.88 9.31
C GLY A 155 -4.52 -10.20 9.39
N ILE A 156 -4.15 -11.47 9.51
CA ILE A 156 -2.78 -11.99 9.51
C ILE A 156 -2.75 -13.21 8.58
N GLY A 157 -1.72 -13.32 7.75
CA GLY A 157 -1.53 -14.40 6.81
C GLY A 157 -1.91 -13.99 5.38
N TYR A 158 -2.85 -14.69 4.75
CA TYR A 158 -3.33 -14.30 3.43
C TYR A 158 -4.29 -13.12 3.55
N THR A 159 -3.82 -11.96 3.14
CA THR A 159 -4.57 -10.70 3.14
C THR A 159 -4.51 -10.03 1.77
N TYR A 160 -5.55 -9.26 1.44
CA TYR A 160 -5.71 -8.64 0.13
C TYR A 160 -6.01 -7.15 0.26
N LEU A 161 -5.70 -6.43 -0.80
CA LEU A 161 -5.91 -4.99 -0.92
C LEU A 161 -6.63 -4.68 -2.22
N ASN A 162 -7.77 -3.99 -2.13
CA ASN A 162 -8.48 -3.45 -3.27
C ASN A 162 -8.50 -1.92 -3.18
N VAL A 163 -8.27 -1.24 -4.31
CA VAL A 163 -8.27 0.22 -4.40
C VAL A 163 -9.12 0.66 -5.57
N ARG A 164 -10.17 1.47 -5.35
CA ARG A 164 -11.16 1.85 -6.38
C ARG A 164 -11.77 0.61 -7.09
N GLY A 165 -11.92 -0.51 -6.37
CA GLY A 165 -12.35 -1.79 -6.95
C GLY A 165 -11.31 -2.50 -7.83
N SER A 166 -10.09 -1.98 -7.95
CA SER A 166 -8.97 -2.71 -8.57
C SER A 166 -8.39 -3.69 -7.56
N ASN A 167 -8.28 -4.96 -7.94
CA ASN A 167 -7.74 -6.02 -7.10
C ASN A 167 -6.21 -5.97 -6.97
N SER A 168 -5.64 -6.83 -6.10
CA SER A 168 -4.20 -6.88 -5.80
C SER A 168 -3.30 -7.00 -7.03
N GLU A 169 -3.73 -7.71 -8.07
CA GLU A 169 -2.96 -7.90 -9.31
C GLU A 169 -2.84 -6.61 -10.16
N ARG A 170 -3.69 -5.62 -9.90
CA ARG A 170 -3.67 -4.29 -10.54
C ARG A 170 -3.08 -3.20 -9.65
N ILE A 171 -2.60 -3.58 -8.47
CA ILE A 171 -1.93 -2.69 -7.53
C ILE A 171 -0.44 -2.99 -7.60
N ASN A 172 0.32 -2.04 -8.11
CA ASN A 172 1.77 -2.14 -8.10
C ASN A 172 2.33 -1.85 -6.71
N VAL A 173 3.20 -2.71 -6.21
CA VAL A 173 3.90 -2.53 -4.93
C VAL A 173 5.39 -2.39 -5.19
N THR A 174 6.01 -1.35 -4.62
CA THR A 174 7.46 -1.18 -4.67
C THR A 174 8.05 -1.04 -3.28
N ILE A 175 9.24 -1.60 -3.07
CA ILE A 175 10.05 -1.41 -1.86
C ILE A 175 11.33 -0.69 -2.29
N ASN A 176 11.50 0.56 -1.81
CA ASN A 176 12.60 1.46 -2.22
C ASN A 176 12.66 1.66 -3.76
N GLY A 177 11.51 1.68 -4.42
CA GLY A 177 11.42 1.80 -5.88
C GLY A 177 11.66 0.50 -6.66
N ILE A 178 11.99 -0.60 -6.00
CA ILE A 178 12.11 -1.94 -6.62
C ILE A 178 10.74 -2.58 -6.66
N PRO A 179 10.27 -3.09 -7.83
CA PRO A 179 9.02 -3.86 -7.92
C PRO A 179 9.03 -5.08 -7.01
N TYR A 180 7.93 -5.28 -6.28
CA TYR A 180 7.77 -6.40 -5.35
C TYR A 180 6.73 -7.44 -5.83
N ASN A 181 5.76 -7.03 -6.64
CA ASN A 181 4.78 -7.97 -7.19
C ASN A 181 5.46 -9.16 -7.86
N ASP A 182 4.91 -10.34 -7.67
CA ASP A 182 5.33 -11.53 -8.39
C ASP A 182 5.19 -11.31 -9.91
N PRO A 183 6.22 -11.57 -10.72
CA PRO A 183 6.21 -11.27 -12.15
C PRO A 183 5.24 -12.11 -12.98
N GLU A 184 4.89 -13.32 -12.56
CA GLU A 184 3.96 -14.20 -13.29
C GLU A 184 2.52 -13.99 -12.89
N SER A 185 2.19 -14.03 -11.59
CA SER A 185 0.82 -13.85 -11.10
C SER A 185 0.39 -12.38 -11.07
N HIS A 186 1.35 -11.43 -11.03
CA HIS A 186 1.16 -10.01 -10.80
C HIS A 186 0.66 -9.66 -9.39
N GLY A 187 0.48 -10.66 -8.52
CA GLY A 187 0.00 -10.49 -7.16
C GLY A 187 1.07 -10.00 -6.19
N THR A 188 0.62 -9.59 -5.02
CA THR A 188 1.47 -9.33 -3.86
C THR A 188 1.02 -10.24 -2.72
N PHE A 189 1.90 -11.13 -2.30
CA PHE A 189 1.66 -12.04 -1.20
C PHE A 189 2.19 -11.41 0.10
N TRP A 190 1.29 -10.76 0.85
CA TRP A 190 1.64 -10.02 2.06
C TRP A 190 2.15 -10.91 3.18
N VAL A 191 1.75 -12.16 3.18
CA VAL A 191 2.23 -13.21 4.09
C VAL A 191 3.76 -13.34 4.08
N ASN A 192 4.42 -13.10 2.94
CA ASN A 192 5.87 -13.10 2.79
C ASN A 192 6.57 -11.85 3.37
N LEU A 193 5.79 -10.82 3.76
CA LEU A 193 6.28 -9.58 4.37
C LEU A 193 5.92 -9.47 5.86
N GLY A 194 6.07 -10.56 6.61
CA GLY A 194 5.75 -10.60 8.04
C GLY A 194 6.41 -9.45 8.82
N ASP A 195 5.62 -8.66 9.56
CA ASP A 195 6.04 -7.49 10.32
C ASP A 195 6.86 -6.44 9.54
N PHE A 196 6.71 -6.38 8.21
CA PHE A 196 7.50 -5.42 7.42
C PHE A 196 7.19 -3.96 7.76
N ALA A 197 5.99 -3.68 8.26
CA ALA A 197 5.60 -2.37 8.77
C ALA A 197 6.53 -1.84 9.88
N SER A 198 7.18 -2.72 10.66
CA SER A 198 8.17 -2.35 11.68
C SER A 198 9.51 -1.86 11.09
N SER A 199 9.81 -2.17 9.82
CA SER A 199 10.99 -1.69 9.08
C SER A 199 10.64 -0.66 8.01
N THR A 200 9.43 -0.09 8.08
CA THR A 200 8.90 0.87 7.12
C THR A 200 8.97 2.28 7.68
N GLU A 201 9.68 3.16 7.00
CA GLU A 201 9.72 4.59 7.34
C GLU A 201 8.44 5.28 6.93
N ASN A 202 7.89 4.89 5.76
CA ASN A 202 6.77 5.59 5.17
C ASN A 202 6.13 4.76 4.05
N LEU A 203 4.80 4.79 3.97
CA LEU A 203 4.01 4.23 2.89
C LEU A 203 3.34 5.36 2.11
N GLN A 204 3.32 5.25 0.79
CA GLN A 204 2.49 6.12 -0.06
C GLN A 204 1.63 5.28 -0.98
N LEU A 205 0.32 5.42 -0.86
CA LEU A 205 -0.65 4.87 -1.78
C LEU A 205 -1.04 5.93 -2.82
N GLN A 206 -0.67 5.71 -4.08
CA GLN A 206 -1.13 6.47 -5.24
C GLN A 206 -2.32 5.75 -5.85
N ARG A 207 -3.42 6.47 -6.08
CA ARG A 207 -4.64 5.91 -6.68
C ARG A 207 -4.70 6.27 -8.16
N GLY A 208 -5.28 5.39 -9.00
CA GLY A 208 -5.25 5.48 -10.45
C GLY A 208 -3.91 5.03 -11.05
N VAL A 209 -3.59 5.46 -12.25
CA VAL A 209 -2.42 4.99 -13.02
C VAL A 209 -1.07 5.31 -12.35
N GLY A 210 -0.98 6.36 -11.54
CA GLY A 210 0.27 6.74 -10.89
C GLY A 210 1.35 7.23 -11.88
N THR A 211 2.60 7.35 -11.40
CA THR A 211 3.75 7.83 -12.20
C THR A 211 4.58 6.68 -12.76
N SER A 212 5.34 6.93 -13.85
CA SER A 212 6.16 5.90 -14.51
C SER A 212 7.32 5.38 -13.65
N THR A 213 7.71 6.10 -12.59
CA THR A 213 8.72 5.65 -11.62
C THR A 213 8.23 4.54 -10.68
N ASN A 214 6.92 4.26 -10.66
CA ASN A 214 6.38 3.15 -9.88
C ASN A 214 6.68 1.77 -10.50
N GLY A 215 7.34 1.74 -11.64
CA GLY A 215 7.65 0.50 -12.35
C GLY A 215 6.58 0.11 -13.36
N SER A 216 6.69 -1.12 -13.84
CA SER A 216 5.91 -1.65 -14.94
C SER A 216 4.45 -1.95 -14.61
N GLY A 217 4.15 -2.26 -13.35
CA GLY A 217 2.83 -2.72 -12.92
C GLY A 217 1.82 -1.63 -12.54
N ALA A 218 2.18 -0.33 -12.62
CA ALA A 218 1.30 0.77 -12.24
C ALA A 218 0.08 0.84 -13.16
N PHE A 219 -1.08 0.31 -12.73
CA PHE A 219 -2.31 0.23 -13.50
C PHE A 219 -3.52 0.79 -12.74
N GLY A 220 -3.99 0.15 -11.68
CA GLY A 220 -5.14 0.61 -10.90
C GLY A 220 -4.77 1.44 -9.66
N ALA A 221 -3.63 1.13 -9.05
CA ALA A 221 -3.02 1.88 -7.94
C ALA A 221 -1.53 1.52 -7.82
N SER A 222 -0.80 2.29 -7.00
CA SER A 222 0.60 1.98 -6.65
C SER A 222 0.85 2.23 -5.18
N LEU A 223 1.42 1.24 -4.49
CA LEU A 223 1.87 1.35 -3.11
C LEU A 223 3.39 1.40 -3.05
N ASN A 224 3.92 2.52 -2.62
CA ASN A 224 5.37 2.73 -2.48
C ASN A 224 5.78 2.65 -1.01
N ILE A 225 6.58 1.66 -0.67
CA ILE A 225 7.12 1.41 0.66
C ILE A 225 8.56 1.89 0.69
N LEU A 226 8.90 2.75 1.65
CA LEU A 226 10.28 3.10 1.96
C LEU A 226 10.68 2.44 3.26
N THR A 227 11.83 1.79 3.25
CA THR A 227 12.44 1.19 4.45
C THR A 227 13.05 2.26 5.35
N ASP A 228 13.44 1.86 6.55
CA ASP A 228 13.98 2.76 7.56
C ASP A 228 15.07 3.69 7.00
N ALA A 229 14.97 4.97 7.37
CA ALA A 229 16.02 5.95 7.13
C ALA A 229 17.27 5.67 7.97
N VAL A 230 18.41 6.25 7.60
CA VAL A 230 19.66 6.20 8.39
C VAL A 230 19.42 6.89 9.74
N SER A 231 19.77 6.22 10.84
CA SER A 231 19.61 6.75 12.18
C SER A 231 20.87 7.48 12.65
N GLU A 232 20.71 8.69 13.18
CA GLU A 232 21.82 9.45 13.77
C GLU A 232 22.34 8.83 15.08
N ASN A 233 21.41 8.31 15.90
CA ASN A 233 21.70 7.81 17.23
C ASN A 233 21.56 6.30 17.31
N ALA A 234 22.41 5.67 18.12
CA ALA A 234 22.24 4.27 18.50
C ALA A 234 20.93 4.08 19.28
N GLY A 235 20.29 2.93 19.09
CA GLY A 235 19.07 2.63 19.80
C GLY A 235 18.55 1.23 19.51
N GLY A 236 17.53 0.86 20.22
CA GLY A 236 16.89 -0.44 20.04
C GLY A 236 15.43 -0.43 20.47
N GLU A 237 14.72 -1.46 20.05
CA GLU A 237 13.32 -1.66 20.37
C GLU A 237 13.03 -3.13 20.58
N ILE A 238 12.33 -3.46 21.66
CA ILE A 238 11.74 -4.79 21.90
C ILE A 238 10.23 -4.58 21.96
N SER A 239 9.52 -5.15 20.97
CA SER A 239 8.07 -5.03 20.86
C SER A 239 7.42 -6.41 20.94
N ASN A 240 6.45 -6.55 21.83
CA ASN A 240 5.67 -7.77 21.99
C ASN A 240 4.19 -7.44 21.96
N SER A 241 3.40 -8.23 21.24
CA SER A 241 1.93 -8.13 21.29
C SER A 241 1.27 -9.50 21.43
N PHE A 242 0.07 -9.49 22.01
CA PHE A 242 -0.76 -10.67 22.24
C PHE A 242 -2.21 -10.32 21.99
N GLY A 243 -3.02 -11.30 21.64
CA GLY A 243 -4.44 -11.05 21.45
C GLY A 243 -5.28 -12.26 21.15
N SER A 244 -6.45 -12.02 20.61
CA SER A 244 -7.43 -13.04 20.23
C SER A 244 -6.82 -14.02 19.22
N TYR A 245 -7.37 -15.23 19.17
CA TYR A 245 -6.96 -16.30 18.26
C TYR A 245 -5.47 -16.68 18.42
N GLY A 246 -5.00 -16.80 19.65
CA GLY A 246 -3.60 -17.17 19.93
C GLY A 246 -2.57 -16.21 19.34
N THR A 247 -3.00 -15.05 18.83
CA THR A 247 -2.11 -14.09 18.15
C THR A 247 -1.01 -13.61 19.08
N ARG A 248 0.23 -13.70 18.60
CA ARG A 248 1.42 -13.20 19.28
C ARG A 248 2.44 -12.69 18.26
N LYS A 249 3.08 -11.57 18.59
CA LYS A 249 4.18 -10.98 17.85
C LYS A 249 5.34 -10.70 18.78
N HIS A 250 6.54 -11.05 18.35
CA HIS A 250 7.79 -10.77 19.04
C HIS A 250 8.76 -10.13 18.07
N THR A 251 9.17 -8.90 18.32
CA THR A 251 10.07 -8.15 17.43
C THR A 251 11.20 -7.54 18.24
N VAL A 252 12.43 -7.72 17.75
CA VAL A 252 13.63 -7.03 18.24
C VAL A 252 14.21 -6.22 17.10
N LYS A 253 14.47 -4.94 17.35
CA LYS A 253 15.07 -4.01 16.40
C LYS A 253 16.24 -3.29 17.05
N PHE A 254 17.29 -3.01 16.27
CA PHE A 254 18.45 -2.25 16.71
C PHE A 254 18.98 -1.35 15.61
N THR A 255 19.68 -0.30 16.00
CA THR A 255 20.52 0.53 15.14
C THR A 255 21.76 0.96 15.89
N THR A 256 22.89 1.00 15.20
CA THR A 256 24.15 1.49 15.77
C THR A 256 24.18 3.02 15.84
N GLY A 257 23.24 3.70 15.18
CA GLY A 257 23.42 5.09 14.83
C GLY A 257 24.62 5.27 13.90
N LYS A 258 24.97 6.50 13.58
CA LYS A 258 26.15 6.79 12.75
C LYS A 258 27.45 6.47 13.50
N ILE A 259 28.24 5.56 12.95
CA ILE A 259 29.60 5.24 13.36
C ILE A 259 30.53 6.10 12.50
N ASN A 260 31.44 6.86 13.13
CA ASN A 260 32.35 7.76 12.45
C ASN A 260 31.64 8.72 11.47
N GLU A 261 30.46 9.20 11.83
CA GLU A 261 29.62 10.15 11.08
C GLU A 261 29.07 9.62 9.73
N HIS A 262 29.46 8.43 9.29
CA HIS A 262 29.15 7.93 7.95
C HIS A 262 28.44 6.58 7.92
N LEU A 263 28.82 5.64 8.76
CA LEU A 263 28.36 4.26 8.68
C LEU A 263 27.23 4.00 9.69
N GLU A 264 26.19 3.29 9.25
CA GLU A 264 25.11 2.81 10.14
C GLU A 264 24.79 1.38 9.80
N VAL A 265 24.53 0.57 10.83
CA VAL A 265 23.99 -0.78 10.70
C VAL A 265 22.73 -0.88 11.54
N SER A 266 21.65 -1.30 10.92
CA SER A 266 20.39 -1.56 11.60
C SER A 266 19.81 -2.92 11.23
N GLY A 267 18.99 -3.46 12.11
CA GLY A 267 18.38 -4.75 11.86
C GLY A 267 17.13 -5.00 12.70
N ARG A 268 16.33 -5.95 12.22
CA ARG A 268 15.11 -6.44 12.87
C ARG A 268 15.00 -7.94 12.71
N LEU A 269 14.57 -8.61 13.78
CA LEU A 269 14.07 -9.99 13.77
C LEU A 269 12.65 -9.99 14.30
N SER A 270 11.76 -10.74 13.66
CA SER A 270 10.37 -10.82 14.07
C SER A 270 9.81 -12.23 13.91
N ASN A 271 8.91 -12.57 14.83
CA ASN A 271 8.10 -13.79 14.78
C ASN A 271 6.65 -13.41 15.04
N ILE A 272 5.74 -13.83 14.17
CA ILE A 272 4.29 -13.68 14.32
C ILE A 272 3.66 -15.05 14.26
N HIS A 273 2.69 -15.29 15.12
CA HIS A 273 1.80 -16.45 15.08
C HIS A 273 0.36 -16.02 15.29
N SER A 274 -0.56 -16.67 14.63
CA SER A 274 -2.00 -16.57 14.85
C SER A 274 -2.67 -17.89 14.53
N ASP A 275 -3.67 -18.31 15.30
CA ASP A 275 -4.50 -19.47 15.00
C ASP A 275 -5.56 -19.19 13.91
N GLY A 276 -5.76 -17.89 13.56
CA GLY A 276 -6.84 -17.44 12.68
C GLY A 276 -8.23 -17.44 13.35
N TYR A 277 -9.17 -16.72 12.76
CA TYR A 277 -10.59 -16.79 13.14
C TYR A 277 -11.24 -18.06 12.60
N VAL A 278 -10.94 -18.41 11.35
CA VAL A 278 -11.36 -19.66 10.72
C VAL A 278 -10.62 -20.84 11.35
N ASP A 279 -11.28 -21.93 11.59
CA ASP A 279 -10.70 -23.10 12.24
C ASP A 279 -9.49 -23.65 11.45
N ARG A 280 -8.45 -24.04 12.15
CA ARG A 280 -7.16 -24.50 11.61
C ARG A 280 -6.37 -23.48 10.77
N ALA A 281 -6.89 -22.30 10.45
CA ALA A 281 -6.24 -21.30 9.61
C ALA A 281 -5.07 -20.59 10.32
N PHE A 282 -4.14 -21.37 10.87
CA PHE A 282 -2.97 -20.83 11.55
C PHE A 282 -1.98 -20.20 10.57
N THR A 283 -1.21 -19.24 11.07
CA THR A 283 -0.14 -18.58 10.35
C THR A 283 1.08 -18.43 11.25
N ASP A 284 2.23 -18.93 10.79
CA ASP A 284 3.55 -18.80 11.43
C ASP A 284 4.49 -18.04 10.50
N LEU A 285 4.88 -16.83 10.89
CA LEU A 285 5.77 -15.97 10.09
C LEU A 285 7.05 -15.67 10.85
N LYS A 286 8.20 -15.99 10.23
CA LYS A 286 9.53 -15.61 10.72
C LYS A 286 10.14 -14.66 9.71
N SER A 287 10.56 -13.48 10.13
CA SER A 287 11.12 -12.50 9.21
C SER A 287 12.33 -11.78 9.79
N TYR A 288 13.17 -11.29 8.88
CA TYR A 288 14.32 -10.48 9.22
C TYR A 288 14.43 -9.27 8.30
N PHE A 289 15.13 -8.25 8.77
CA PHE A 289 15.56 -7.09 8.00
C PHE A 289 16.95 -6.70 8.50
N LEU A 290 17.87 -6.47 7.58
CA LEU A 290 19.22 -6.01 7.85
C LEU A 290 19.58 -4.91 6.85
N GLN A 291 20.09 -3.79 7.33
CA GLN A 291 20.54 -2.66 6.52
C GLN A 291 21.92 -2.22 6.98
N GLY A 292 22.84 -2.03 6.03
CA GLY A 292 24.08 -1.31 6.20
C GLY A 292 24.05 -0.08 5.32
N SER A 293 24.41 1.07 5.87
CA SER A 293 24.38 2.35 5.15
C SER A 293 25.72 3.06 5.27
N TYR A 294 26.14 3.68 4.17
CA TYR A 294 27.18 4.70 4.14
C TYR A 294 26.56 6.00 3.67
N ASN A 295 26.78 7.08 4.41
CA ASN A 295 26.22 8.39 4.10
C ASN A 295 27.28 9.48 4.31
N ASP A 296 27.51 10.30 3.30
CA ASP A 296 28.28 11.55 3.40
C ASP A 296 27.51 12.73 2.79
N GLU A 297 28.14 13.85 2.51
CA GLU A 297 27.49 15.07 2.01
C GLU A 297 26.79 14.85 0.64
N ASN A 298 27.29 13.97 -0.20
CA ASN A 298 26.83 13.79 -1.59
C ASN A 298 26.40 12.36 -1.93
N THR A 299 26.83 11.38 -1.14
CA THR A 299 26.67 9.96 -1.45
C THR A 299 25.91 9.23 -0.35
N LEU A 300 24.86 8.48 -0.72
CA LEU A 300 24.20 7.52 0.14
C LEU A 300 24.22 6.14 -0.52
N ILE A 301 24.84 5.18 0.15
CA ILE A 301 24.79 3.77 -0.25
C ILE A 301 24.04 3.00 0.82
N LYS A 302 23.03 2.21 0.42
CA LYS A 302 22.31 1.28 1.29
C LYS A 302 22.42 -0.12 0.74
N ALA A 303 22.92 -1.05 1.52
CA ALA A 303 22.85 -2.48 1.27
C ALA A 303 21.82 -3.07 2.22
N ILE A 304 20.79 -3.69 1.67
CA ILE A 304 19.63 -4.17 2.43
C ILE A 304 19.40 -5.64 2.13
N SER A 305 19.19 -6.45 3.17
CA SER A 305 18.70 -7.82 3.05
C SER A 305 17.49 -8.01 3.93
N PHE A 306 16.42 -8.51 3.37
CA PHE A 306 15.20 -8.83 4.11
C PHE A 306 14.51 -10.04 3.52
N GLY A 307 13.65 -10.66 4.33
CA GLY A 307 12.89 -11.81 3.91
C GLY A 307 12.36 -12.60 5.09
N GLY A 308 11.94 -13.81 4.82
CA GLY A 308 11.40 -14.68 5.84
C GLY A 308 10.96 -16.03 5.32
N ALA A 309 10.35 -16.76 6.23
CA ALA A 309 9.66 -18.00 5.98
C ALA A 309 8.24 -17.89 6.55
N GLU A 310 7.29 -18.32 5.77
CA GLU A 310 5.91 -18.48 6.18
C GLU A 310 5.55 -19.97 6.21
N ARG A 311 4.66 -20.34 7.13
CA ARG A 311 3.92 -21.59 7.11
C ARG A 311 2.50 -21.29 7.54
N THR A 312 1.58 -21.44 6.59
CA THR A 312 0.19 -21.01 6.74
C THR A 312 -0.74 -22.15 6.36
N TYR A 313 -1.70 -22.45 7.22
CA TYR A 313 -2.73 -23.44 6.89
C TYR A 313 -3.73 -22.82 5.91
N GLN A 314 -4.10 -23.57 4.89
CA GLN A 314 -4.98 -23.09 3.82
C GLN A 314 -6.40 -22.83 4.32
N SER A 315 -6.94 -21.69 3.94
CA SER A 315 -8.37 -21.34 4.04
C SER A 315 -8.83 -20.66 2.76
N TRP A 316 -8.43 -21.25 1.62
CA TRP A 316 -8.63 -20.69 0.29
C TRP A 316 -10.01 -20.96 -0.28
N TYR A 317 -10.79 -21.88 0.32
CA TYR A 317 -12.19 -22.08 0.00
C TYR A 317 -13.08 -21.40 1.04
N GLY A 318 -14.07 -20.63 0.56
CA GLY A 318 -15.10 -20.02 1.38
C GLY A 318 -16.20 -21.01 1.75
N LEU A 319 -17.01 -20.64 2.72
CA LEU A 319 -18.17 -21.40 3.16
C LEU A 319 -19.37 -21.18 2.23
N ASP A 320 -20.09 -22.22 1.89
CA ASP A 320 -21.37 -22.08 1.24
C ASP A 320 -22.40 -21.39 2.16
N PRO A 321 -23.57 -20.94 1.65
CA PRO A 321 -24.56 -20.22 2.45
C PRO A 321 -25.11 -21.01 3.66
N GLN A 322 -25.16 -22.34 3.58
CA GLN A 322 -25.63 -23.20 4.67
C GLN A 322 -24.54 -23.33 5.74
N GLN A 323 -23.32 -23.69 5.35
CA GLN A 323 -22.16 -23.77 6.23
C GLN A 323 -21.91 -22.45 6.97
N LEU A 324 -21.98 -21.31 6.25
CA LEU A 324 -21.82 -19.98 6.83
C LEU A 324 -22.86 -19.68 7.92
N LYS A 325 -24.07 -20.19 7.76
CA LYS A 325 -25.17 -20.01 8.74
C LYS A 325 -25.06 -20.95 9.93
N GLU A 326 -24.57 -22.18 9.71
CA GLU A 326 -24.40 -23.20 10.76
C GLU A 326 -23.22 -22.86 11.68
N ASP A 327 -22.05 -22.63 11.10
CA ASP A 327 -20.86 -22.23 11.83
C ASP A 327 -19.92 -21.41 10.95
N ARG A 328 -19.79 -20.14 11.24
CA ARG A 328 -18.92 -19.19 10.52
C ARG A 328 -17.42 -19.48 10.64
N ARG A 329 -17.02 -20.36 11.53
CA ARG A 329 -15.60 -20.68 11.75
C ARG A 329 -15.14 -21.92 11.00
N GLN A 330 -16.03 -22.66 10.37
CA GLN A 330 -15.65 -23.84 9.61
C GLN A 330 -14.56 -23.54 8.58
N ASN A 331 -13.70 -24.53 8.38
CA ASN A 331 -12.74 -24.54 7.29
C ASN A 331 -13.05 -25.79 6.42
N PRO A 332 -13.32 -25.63 5.12
CA PRO A 332 -13.56 -26.74 4.22
C PRO A 332 -12.41 -27.76 4.15
N TYR A 333 -11.18 -27.28 4.34
CA TYR A 333 -10.00 -28.16 4.41
C TYR A 333 -9.97 -28.90 5.74
N THR A 334 -9.70 -30.20 5.70
CA THR A 334 -9.71 -31.09 6.88
C THR A 334 -8.41 -31.87 7.08
N TYR A 335 -7.56 -31.96 6.06
CA TYR A 335 -6.28 -32.60 6.17
C TYR A 335 -5.36 -31.80 7.11
N GLU A 336 -4.67 -32.50 8.03
CA GLU A 336 -3.93 -31.82 9.11
C GLU A 336 -2.79 -30.94 8.60
N ASN A 337 -2.20 -31.28 7.45
CA ASN A 337 -1.05 -30.59 6.88
C ASN A 337 -1.38 -29.89 5.56
N GLU A 338 -2.59 -29.38 5.40
CA GLU A 338 -3.01 -28.55 4.26
C GLU A 338 -2.38 -27.15 4.38
N VAL A 339 -1.09 -27.04 4.05
CA VAL A 339 -0.29 -25.84 4.32
C VAL A 339 0.33 -25.28 3.06
N ASP A 340 0.61 -23.97 3.11
CA ASP A 340 1.61 -23.29 2.30
C ASP A 340 2.87 -23.07 3.14
N ASP A 341 4.04 -23.41 2.60
CA ASP A 341 5.35 -23.26 3.23
C ASP A 341 6.31 -22.64 2.21
N TYR A 342 6.50 -21.32 2.32
CA TYR A 342 7.28 -20.58 1.35
C TYR A 342 8.35 -19.72 2.02
N LYS A 343 9.49 -19.59 1.36
CA LYS A 343 10.61 -18.76 1.81
C LYS A 343 10.99 -17.78 0.71
N GLN A 344 11.13 -16.52 1.08
CA GLN A 344 11.55 -15.49 0.15
C GLN A 344 12.60 -14.59 0.79
N ASN A 345 13.69 -14.34 0.06
CA ASN A 345 14.78 -13.49 0.48
C ASN A 345 15.11 -12.46 -0.59
N HIS A 346 15.31 -11.22 -0.19
CA HIS A 346 15.61 -10.08 -1.05
C HIS A 346 16.95 -9.47 -0.65
N TYR A 347 17.71 -9.09 -1.64
CA TYR A 347 19.00 -8.43 -1.50
C TYR A 347 19.00 -7.18 -2.38
N GLN A 348 19.04 -5.99 -1.78
CA GLN A 348 19.02 -4.72 -2.48
C GLN A 348 20.30 -3.94 -2.24
N LEU A 349 20.79 -3.28 -3.30
CA LEU A 349 21.86 -2.29 -3.22
C LEU A 349 21.35 -1.01 -3.87
N HIS A 350 21.36 0.08 -3.10
CA HIS A 350 21.00 1.40 -3.58
C HIS A 350 22.21 2.33 -3.49
N TRP A 351 22.45 3.08 -4.55
CA TRP A 351 23.41 4.16 -4.60
C TRP A 351 22.70 5.43 -5.06
N ASN A 352 22.75 6.45 -4.21
CA ASN A 352 22.21 7.78 -4.47
C ASN A 352 23.36 8.76 -4.44
N GLU A 353 23.44 9.64 -5.44
CA GLU A 353 24.51 10.62 -5.59
C GLU A 353 23.96 11.98 -5.94
N GLN A 354 24.32 12.99 -5.17
CA GLN A 354 24.10 14.40 -5.50
C GLN A 354 25.33 14.92 -6.27
N ILE A 355 25.26 14.87 -7.60
CA ILE A 355 26.38 15.26 -8.47
C ILE A 355 26.72 16.76 -8.34
N ASN A 356 25.68 17.59 -8.23
CA ASN A 356 25.77 19.02 -7.97
C ASN A 356 24.41 19.57 -7.54
N SER A 357 24.27 20.86 -7.33
CA SER A 357 23.01 21.50 -6.88
C SER A 357 21.79 21.27 -7.78
N ARG A 358 21.97 20.78 -9.01
CA ARG A 358 20.88 20.55 -9.99
C ARG A 358 20.72 19.08 -10.39
N TRP A 359 21.76 18.27 -10.31
CA TRP A 359 21.77 16.91 -10.79
C TRP A 359 21.95 15.92 -9.65
N SER A 360 21.06 14.96 -9.58
CA SER A 360 21.21 13.77 -8.73
C SER A 360 20.94 12.51 -9.52
N THR A 361 21.41 11.37 -9.02
CA THR A 361 21.20 10.07 -9.65
C THR A 361 20.92 9.01 -8.59
N ASN A 362 20.19 7.98 -8.99
CA ASN A 362 19.86 6.81 -8.17
C ASN A 362 20.08 5.55 -8.98
N LEU A 363 20.78 4.57 -8.43
CA LEU A 363 20.90 3.21 -8.93
C LEU A 363 20.34 2.25 -7.88
N GLY A 364 19.40 1.42 -8.24
CA GLY A 364 18.86 0.33 -7.43
C GLY A 364 19.10 -1.00 -8.10
N LEU A 365 19.70 -1.95 -7.40
CA LEU A 365 19.87 -3.33 -7.81
C LEU A 365 19.11 -4.23 -6.84
N ASN A 366 18.51 -5.29 -7.35
CA ASN A 366 17.83 -6.29 -6.51
C ASN A 366 18.03 -7.68 -7.05
N TYR A 367 18.19 -8.61 -6.12
CA TYR A 367 18.04 -10.05 -6.35
C TYR A 367 17.07 -10.61 -5.33
N THR A 368 16.09 -11.39 -5.81
CA THR A 368 15.14 -12.13 -4.95
C THR A 368 15.23 -13.60 -5.27
N LYS A 369 15.34 -14.41 -4.23
CA LYS A 369 15.17 -15.88 -4.29
C LYS A 369 13.93 -16.26 -3.54
N GLY A 370 13.02 -16.95 -4.22
CA GLY A 370 11.82 -17.56 -3.64
C GLY A 370 11.83 -19.07 -3.86
N ALA A 371 11.42 -19.83 -2.86
CA ALA A 371 11.21 -21.28 -2.99
C ALA A 371 10.25 -21.80 -1.92
N GLY A 372 9.30 -22.62 -2.33
CA GLY A 372 8.35 -23.23 -1.42
C GLY A 372 7.28 -24.04 -2.13
N PHE A 373 6.37 -24.57 -1.36
CA PHE A 373 5.29 -25.43 -1.84
C PHE A 373 4.02 -25.21 -1.02
N PHE A 374 2.91 -25.53 -1.62
CA PHE A 374 1.70 -25.83 -0.86
C PHE A 374 1.39 -27.34 -0.96
N GLU A 375 0.91 -27.91 0.16
CA GLU A 375 0.61 -29.32 0.32
C GLU A 375 -0.89 -29.53 0.38
N GLN A 376 -1.40 -30.51 -0.37
CA GLN A 376 -2.83 -30.78 -0.46
C GLN A 376 -3.10 -32.28 -0.43
N PHE A 377 -4.18 -32.67 0.27
CA PHE A 377 -4.79 -33.98 0.16
C PHE A 377 -5.87 -33.95 -0.93
N LYS A 378 -5.85 -34.98 -1.80
CA LYS A 378 -6.86 -35.17 -2.83
C LYS A 378 -7.36 -36.62 -2.75
N ALA A 379 -8.67 -36.83 -2.79
CA ALA A 379 -9.30 -38.13 -2.65
C ALA A 379 -9.85 -38.62 -3.99
N ASP A 380 -9.82 -39.94 -4.20
CA ASP A 380 -10.42 -40.65 -5.34
C ASP A 380 -9.95 -40.12 -6.71
N GLU A 381 -8.63 -39.97 -6.85
CA GLU A 381 -7.96 -39.35 -8.01
C GLU A 381 -7.66 -40.34 -9.11
N ASN A 382 -7.62 -39.87 -10.38
CA ASN A 382 -7.31 -40.70 -11.53
C ASN A 382 -5.79 -40.74 -11.79
N ALA A 383 -5.30 -41.91 -12.22
CA ALA A 383 -3.89 -42.11 -12.55
C ALA A 383 -3.35 -41.10 -13.60
N THR A 384 -4.17 -40.73 -14.57
CA THR A 384 -3.79 -39.81 -15.67
C THR A 384 -3.46 -38.40 -15.18
N ASP A 385 -4.12 -37.95 -14.12
CA ASP A 385 -3.93 -36.61 -13.57
C ASP A 385 -2.61 -36.49 -12.80
N PHE A 386 -2.03 -37.65 -12.42
CA PHE A 386 -0.76 -37.76 -11.72
C PHE A 386 0.32 -38.52 -12.50
N ASN A 387 0.35 -38.40 -13.83
CA ASN A 387 1.37 -39.02 -14.69
C ASN A 387 1.45 -40.55 -14.58
N ASN A 388 0.35 -41.21 -14.24
CA ASN A 388 0.29 -42.65 -13.92
C ASN A 388 1.24 -43.06 -12.78
N LEU A 389 1.48 -42.18 -11.82
CA LEU A 389 2.24 -42.47 -10.61
C LEU A 389 1.40 -43.19 -9.55
N ILE A 390 0.08 -43.18 -9.71
CA ILE A 390 -0.90 -43.81 -8.83
C ILE A 390 -1.83 -44.71 -9.64
N GLU A 391 -2.54 -45.58 -8.98
CA GLU A 391 -3.66 -46.35 -9.55
C GLU A 391 -4.94 -45.49 -9.50
N ASP A 392 -5.90 -45.68 -10.42
CA ASP A 392 -7.20 -44.99 -10.43
C ASP A 392 -7.96 -45.21 -9.12
N GLY A 393 -8.63 -44.18 -8.63
CA GLY A 393 -9.35 -44.19 -7.37
C GLY A 393 -8.46 -44.10 -6.12
N SER A 394 -7.22 -43.63 -6.27
CA SER A 394 -6.29 -43.47 -5.15
C SER A 394 -6.46 -42.13 -4.46
N ASP A 395 -6.33 -42.16 -3.13
CA ASP A 395 -6.10 -40.92 -2.36
C ASP A 395 -4.61 -40.56 -2.47
N VAL A 396 -4.32 -39.25 -2.60
CA VAL A 396 -2.95 -38.73 -2.73
C VAL A 396 -2.70 -37.50 -1.86
N ILE A 397 -1.44 -37.33 -1.47
CA ILE A 397 -0.93 -36.06 -0.93
C ILE A 397 0.13 -35.56 -1.90
N VAL A 398 -0.06 -34.33 -2.33
CA VAL A 398 0.82 -33.68 -3.30
C VAL A 398 1.44 -32.42 -2.74
N ARG A 399 2.61 -32.04 -3.25
CA ARG A 399 3.22 -30.73 -3.09
C ARG A 399 3.34 -30.10 -4.44
N ARG A 400 2.84 -28.86 -4.55
CA ARG A 400 3.04 -28.04 -5.73
C ARG A 400 4.07 -26.95 -5.41
N TRP A 401 5.19 -27.00 -6.10
CA TRP A 401 6.37 -26.18 -5.87
C TRP A 401 6.45 -25.01 -6.82
N LEU A 402 6.98 -23.90 -6.28
CA LEU A 402 7.52 -22.79 -7.03
C LEU A 402 8.96 -22.55 -6.56
N ASP A 403 9.90 -22.54 -7.49
CA ASP A 403 11.30 -22.13 -7.27
C ASP A 403 11.63 -21.03 -8.25
N ASN A 404 11.95 -19.82 -7.74
CA ASN A 404 12.12 -18.67 -8.61
C ASN A 404 13.28 -17.76 -8.24
N ASP A 405 13.81 -17.08 -9.27
CA ASP A 405 14.84 -16.06 -9.19
C ASP A 405 14.38 -14.78 -9.90
N PHE A 406 14.53 -13.63 -9.25
CA PHE A 406 14.12 -12.35 -9.80
C PHE A 406 15.20 -11.28 -9.62
N TYR A 407 15.64 -10.72 -10.73
CA TYR A 407 16.66 -9.68 -10.81
C TYR A 407 16.06 -8.39 -11.28
N VAL A 408 16.43 -7.25 -10.65
CA VAL A 408 15.99 -5.91 -11.06
C VAL A 408 17.17 -4.95 -11.07
N LEU A 409 17.21 -4.09 -12.11
CA LEU A 409 18.05 -2.93 -12.20
C LEU A 409 17.18 -1.70 -12.47
N ASN A 410 17.26 -0.70 -11.61
CA ASN A 410 16.64 0.61 -11.79
C ASN A 410 17.72 1.68 -11.80
N PHE A 411 17.70 2.56 -12.79
CA PHE A 411 18.59 3.70 -12.86
C PHE A 411 17.81 4.96 -13.22
N ASN A 412 17.98 6.01 -12.44
CA ASN A 412 17.29 7.28 -12.63
C ASN A 412 18.27 8.44 -12.52
N THR A 413 18.07 9.46 -13.33
CA THR A 413 18.72 10.77 -13.19
C THR A 413 17.67 11.83 -12.97
N ASN A 414 17.94 12.77 -12.09
CA ASN A 414 17.05 13.89 -11.78
C ASN A 414 17.79 15.20 -12.04
N TYR A 415 17.20 16.06 -12.86
CA TYR A 415 17.61 17.45 -13.05
C TYR A 415 16.56 18.37 -12.46
N LYS A 416 16.95 19.24 -11.56
CA LYS A 416 16.05 20.19 -10.92
C LYS A 416 16.66 21.59 -10.91
N ASP A 417 15.90 22.57 -11.42
CA ASP A 417 16.19 23.98 -11.25
C ASP A 417 14.94 24.75 -10.78
N GLU A 418 14.90 26.05 -10.87
CA GLU A 418 13.80 26.91 -10.41
C GLU A 418 12.48 26.63 -11.13
N LYS A 419 12.49 26.19 -12.39
CA LYS A 419 11.30 26.03 -13.24
C LYS A 419 11.02 24.60 -13.65
N ILE A 420 12.02 23.75 -13.69
CA ILE A 420 11.88 22.40 -14.21
C ILE A 420 12.39 21.37 -13.21
N ASN A 421 11.61 20.32 -13.03
CA ASN A 421 12.05 19.08 -12.40
C ASN A 421 11.86 17.95 -13.40
N LEU A 422 12.97 17.40 -13.92
CA LEU A 422 13.00 16.36 -14.95
C LEU A 422 13.63 15.11 -14.36
N ILE A 423 12.90 14.00 -14.40
CA ILE A 423 13.40 12.68 -13.98
C ILE A 423 13.32 11.76 -15.19
N SER A 424 14.45 11.18 -15.56
CA SER A 424 14.54 10.19 -16.64
C SER A 424 15.19 8.91 -16.11
N GLY A 425 14.72 7.77 -16.58
CA GLY A 425 15.24 6.51 -16.07
C GLY A 425 14.94 5.31 -16.96
N ILE A 426 15.59 4.22 -16.57
CA ILE A 426 15.42 2.89 -17.14
C ILE A 426 15.20 1.90 -15.98
N SER A 427 14.28 0.97 -16.20
CA SER A 427 14.08 -0.19 -15.33
C SER A 427 14.18 -1.45 -16.18
N TYR A 428 14.93 -2.43 -15.68
CA TYR A 428 15.02 -3.75 -16.33
C TYR A 428 14.84 -4.82 -15.26
N SER A 429 14.03 -5.82 -15.56
CA SER A 429 13.90 -7.01 -14.71
C SER A 429 13.97 -8.30 -15.52
N ASN A 430 14.46 -9.36 -14.87
CA ASN A 430 14.50 -10.70 -15.39
C ASN A 430 14.05 -11.68 -14.31
N TYR A 431 13.08 -12.49 -14.64
CA TYR A 431 12.51 -13.53 -13.77
C TYR A 431 12.67 -14.89 -14.45
N THR A 432 12.96 -15.89 -13.63
CA THR A 432 12.88 -17.31 -13.99
C THR A 432 12.17 -18.06 -12.89
N GLY A 433 11.31 -19.02 -13.23
CA GLY A 433 10.55 -19.80 -12.28
C GLY A 433 10.31 -21.22 -12.79
N ASP A 434 10.51 -22.20 -11.91
CA ASP A 434 10.18 -23.59 -12.12
C ASP A 434 8.92 -23.94 -11.31
N HIS A 435 7.92 -24.50 -11.98
CA HIS A 435 6.67 -24.96 -11.39
C HIS A 435 6.61 -26.49 -11.55
N PHE A 436 6.49 -27.20 -10.44
CA PHE A 436 6.40 -28.66 -10.48
C PHE A 436 5.57 -29.22 -9.32
N GLY A 437 5.01 -30.42 -9.54
CA GLY A 437 4.24 -31.10 -8.52
C GLY A 437 4.83 -32.47 -8.22
N GLU A 438 4.89 -32.81 -6.93
CA GLU A 438 5.37 -34.09 -6.41
C GLU A 438 4.24 -34.88 -5.76
N VAL A 439 4.18 -36.20 -5.97
CA VAL A 439 3.34 -37.11 -5.17
C VAL A 439 4.16 -37.54 -3.96
N ILE A 440 3.83 -37.07 -2.77
CA ILE A 440 4.58 -37.37 -1.54
C ILE A 440 3.98 -38.52 -0.74
N TRP A 441 2.72 -38.88 -1.03
CA TRP A 441 2.02 -40.03 -0.49
C TRP A 441 0.87 -40.44 -1.43
N GLY A 442 0.55 -41.72 -1.48
CA GLY A 442 -0.60 -42.27 -2.21
C GLY A 442 -1.06 -43.58 -1.61
N SER A 443 -2.38 -43.81 -1.56
CA SER A 443 -2.96 -45.05 -1.06
C SER A 443 -2.56 -46.28 -1.91
N ASN A 444 -2.42 -46.10 -3.23
CA ASN A 444 -1.96 -47.10 -4.18
C ASN A 444 -1.01 -46.47 -5.19
N LEU A 445 0.30 -46.67 -5.02
CA LEU A 445 1.30 -46.28 -6.02
C LEU A 445 1.34 -47.27 -7.17
N ALA A 446 1.46 -46.74 -8.39
CA ALA A 446 1.69 -47.56 -9.58
C ALA A 446 3.05 -48.26 -9.54
N SER A 447 3.13 -49.40 -10.21
CA SER A 447 4.38 -50.20 -10.25
C SER A 447 5.52 -49.38 -10.89
N GLY A 448 6.60 -49.19 -10.14
CA GLY A 448 7.77 -48.42 -10.58
C GLY A 448 7.75 -46.96 -10.21
N ALA A 449 6.66 -46.41 -9.65
CA ALA A 449 6.59 -45.08 -9.12
C ALA A 449 7.21 -44.98 -7.72
N SER A 450 7.73 -43.82 -7.37
CA SER A 450 8.33 -43.51 -6.07
C SER A 450 7.78 -42.18 -5.50
N PHE A 451 7.70 -42.07 -4.17
CA PHE A 451 7.38 -40.80 -3.54
C PHE A 451 8.43 -39.74 -3.86
N GLY A 452 7.97 -38.57 -4.24
CA GLY A 452 8.79 -37.45 -4.72
C GLY A 452 8.92 -37.41 -6.25
N ASP A 453 8.33 -38.37 -6.98
CA ASP A 453 8.26 -38.28 -8.43
C ASP A 453 7.36 -37.11 -8.87
N HIS A 454 7.81 -36.40 -9.93
CA HIS A 454 7.08 -35.27 -10.47
C HIS A 454 5.94 -35.72 -11.38
N TYR A 455 4.73 -35.21 -11.13
CA TYR A 455 3.60 -35.46 -12.01
C TYR A 455 3.40 -34.37 -13.07
N TYR A 456 3.91 -33.13 -12.83
CA TYR A 456 4.02 -32.08 -13.84
C TYR A 456 5.28 -31.24 -13.64
N PHE A 457 5.69 -30.57 -14.70
CA PHE A 457 6.76 -29.58 -14.70
C PHE A 457 6.53 -28.55 -15.80
N SER A 458 6.77 -27.29 -15.50
CA SER A 458 6.92 -26.22 -16.48
C SER A 458 7.92 -25.18 -15.99
N ASP A 459 8.67 -24.62 -16.93
CA ASP A 459 9.57 -23.50 -16.69
C ASP A 459 8.94 -22.19 -17.19
N ALA A 460 9.34 -21.07 -16.60
CA ALA A 460 8.91 -19.75 -17.02
C ALA A 460 10.07 -18.74 -17.04
N LYS A 461 10.00 -17.82 -17.97
CA LYS A 461 10.93 -16.69 -18.07
C LYS A 461 10.20 -15.43 -18.46
N LYS A 462 10.42 -14.33 -17.72
CA LYS A 462 9.88 -13.02 -18.03
C LYS A 462 10.97 -11.97 -17.99
N THR A 463 11.03 -11.15 -19.05
CA THR A 463 11.85 -9.94 -19.06
C THR A 463 10.95 -8.74 -19.25
N ASP A 464 11.18 -7.68 -18.47
CA ASP A 464 10.43 -6.43 -18.54
C ASP A 464 11.41 -5.27 -18.54
N MET A 465 11.37 -4.44 -19.56
CA MET A 465 12.19 -3.25 -19.70
C MET A 465 11.30 -2.03 -19.88
N SER A 466 11.52 -1.00 -19.08
CA SER A 466 10.85 0.29 -19.30
C SER A 466 11.86 1.43 -19.36
N ILE A 467 11.60 2.39 -20.27
CA ILE A 467 12.35 3.63 -20.38
C ILE A 467 11.33 4.75 -20.21
N PHE A 468 11.63 5.71 -19.36
CA PHE A 468 10.71 6.82 -19.10
C PHE A 468 11.42 8.14 -18.92
N SER A 469 10.66 9.21 -19.15
CA SER A 469 11.05 10.57 -18.82
C SER A 469 9.83 11.34 -18.35
N LYS A 470 9.89 11.91 -17.15
CA LYS A 470 8.81 12.74 -16.60
C LYS A 470 9.34 14.10 -16.23
N ALA A 471 8.58 15.15 -16.53
CA ALA A 471 8.93 16.53 -16.24
C ALA A 471 7.76 17.29 -15.63
N THR A 472 8.04 18.11 -14.64
CA THR A 472 7.16 19.19 -14.18
C THR A 472 7.81 20.51 -14.56
N TYR A 473 7.08 21.38 -15.27
CA TYR A 473 7.54 22.68 -15.72
C TYR A 473 6.65 23.79 -15.16
N GLU A 474 7.23 24.73 -14.43
CA GLU A 474 6.54 25.92 -13.94
C GLU A 474 6.43 26.96 -15.04
N ILE A 475 5.27 27.02 -15.73
CA ILE A 475 5.00 28.00 -16.79
C ILE A 475 5.02 29.43 -16.20
N ASN A 476 4.41 29.59 -15.03
CA ASN A 476 4.43 30.79 -14.22
C ASN A 476 4.12 30.44 -12.74
N GLU A 477 4.07 31.42 -11.86
CA GLU A 477 3.81 31.21 -10.42
C GLU A 477 2.51 30.45 -10.09
N LYS A 478 1.53 30.48 -11.01
CA LYS A 478 0.20 29.88 -10.82
C LYS A 478 -0.01 28.58 -11.58
N VAL A 479 0.71 28.36 -12.68
CA VAL A 479 0.47 27.25 -13.60
C VAL A 479 1.71 26.39 -13.76
N SER A 480 1.58 25.11 -13.48
CA SER A 480 2.61 24.10 -13.77
C SER A 480 2.05 23.05 -14.72
N ALA A 481 2.85 22.62 -15.69
CA ALA A 481 2.56 21.53 -16.60
C ALA A 481 3.35 20.28 -16.18
N TYR A 482 2.73 19.12 -16.35
CA TYR A 482 3.31 17.82 -16.13
C TYR A 482 3.23 16.98 -17.40
N LEU A 483 4.32 16.29 -17.73
CA LEU A 483 4.40 15.33 -18.82
C LEU A 483 5.22 14.12 -18.35
N ASP A 484 4.73 12.90 -18.62
CA ASP A 484 5.40 11.65 -18.27
C ASP A 484 5.19 10.66 -19.41
N LEU A 485 6.26 10.25 -20.05
CA LEU A 485 6.26 9.36 -21.20
C LEU A 485 7.03 8.08 -20.85
N GLN A 486 6.40 6.92 -21.06
CA GLN A 486 7.02 5.62 -20.82
C GLN A 486 6.83 4.70 -22.03
N GLY A 487 7.92 4.09 -22.46
CA GLY A 487 7.93 2.90 -23.32
C GLY A 487 8.23 1.67 -22.46
N ARG A 488 7.43 0.60 -22.63
CA ARG A 488 7.60 -0.66 -21.87
C ARG A 488 7.60 -1.85 -22.83
N PHE A 489 8.54 -2.78 -22.63
CA PHE A 489 8.78 -3.93 -23.49
C PHE A 489 8.80 -5.19 -22.61
N VAL A 490 7.85 -6.09 -22.83
CA VAL A 490 7.68 -7.32 -22.05
C VAL A 490 7.83 -8.53 -22.95
N ASN A 491 8.64 -9.50 -22.55
CA ASN A 491 8.67 -10.83 -23.14
C ASN A 491 8.33 -11.83 -22.03
N TYR A 492 7.38 -12.72 -22.30
CA TYR A 492 7.01 -13.79 -21.41
C TYR A 492 7.03 -15.12 -22.17
N GLN A 493 7.65 -16.12 -21.59
CA GLN A 493 7.76 -17.46 -22.11
C GLN A 493 7.48 -18.44 -20.97
N THR A 494 6.67 -19.45 -21.23
CA THR A 494 6.52 -20.61 -20.34
C THR A 494 6.24 -21.85 -21.19
N LYS A 495 6.79 -22.97 -20.75
CA LYS A 495 6.65 -24.25 -21.47
C LYS A 495 6.62 -25.44 -20.51
N GLY A 496 5.79 -26.42 -20.84
CA GLY A 496 5.68 -27.67 -20.10
C GLY A 496 4.24 -28.07 -19.87
N LEU A 497 3.92 -28.46 -18.64
CA LEU A 497 2.57 -28.85 -18.21
C LEU A 497 2.10 -27.96 -17.05
N THR A 498 0.83 -27.64 -17.06
CA THR A 498 0.16 -27.01 -15.89
C THR A 498 -0.02 -28.07 -14.76
N SER A 499 -0.51 -27.62 -13.61
CA SER A 499 -0.84 -28.52 -12.48
C SER A 499 -1.87 -29.61 -12.86
N ASP A 500 -2.77 -29.30 -13.78
CA ASP A 500 -3.78 -30.25 -14.32
C ASP A 500 -3.26 -31.01 -15.54
N ARG A 501 -1.94 -30.99 -15.74
CA ARG A 501 -1.24 -31.65 -16.84
C ARG A 501 -1.66 -31.19 -18.26
N ASN A 502 -2.30 -30.06 -18.37
CA ASN A 502 -2.57 -29.47 -19.68
C ASN A 502 -1.27 -28.89 -20.28
N PRO A 503 -0.98 -29.14 -21.56
CA PRO A 503 0.20 -28.57 -22.19
C PRO A 503 0.11 -27.03 -22.22
N ILE A 504 1.19 -26.38 -21.79
CA ILE A 504 1.37 -24.93 -21.91
C ILE A 504 2.62 -24.64 -22.76
N ASP A 505 2.49 -23.81 -23.78
CA ASP A 505 3.60 -23.31 -24.63
C ASP A 505 3.29 -21.87 -25.04
N VAL A 506 3.78 -20.93 -24.25
CA VAL A 506 3.54 -19.49 -24.47
C VAL A 506 4.83 -18.80 -24.83
N ASN A 507 4.77 -17.93 -25.86
CA ASN A 507 5.83 -17.00 -26.25
C ASN A 507 5.19 -15.67 -26.63
N ALA A 508 4.98 -14.82 -25.64
CA ALA A 508 4.26 -13.56 -25.78
C ALA A 508 5.20 -12.35 -25.70
N LYS A 509 4.97 -11.35 -26.57
CA LYS A 509 5.73 -10.10 -26.59
C LYS A 509 4.78 -8.92 -26.62
N PHE A 510 5.01 -7.97 -25.74
CA PHE A 510 4.21 -6.75 -25.63
C PHE A 510 5.10 -5.52 -25.70
N ASN A 511 4.64 -4.53 -26.47
CA ASN A 511 5.27 -3.23 -26.59
C ASN A 511 4.21 -2.16 -26.25
N PHE A 512 4.42 -1.46 -25.15
CA PHE A 512 3.46 -0.50 -24.64
C PHE A 512 4.01 0.92 -24.67
N PHE A 513 3.12 1.89 -24.94
CA PHE A 513 3.38 3.30 -24.76
C PHE A 513 2.37 3.88 -23.78
N ASN A 514 2.85 4.43 -22.67
CA ASN A 514 2.07 4.92 -21.55
C ASN A 514 2.29 6.42 -21.35
N PRO A 515 1.66 7.30 -22.15
CA PRO A 515 1.74 8.74 -21.99
C PRO A 515 0.87 9.21 -20.84
N LYS A 516 1.36 10.21 -20.09
CA LYS A 516 0.61 10.89 -19.03
C LYS A 516 0.90 12.38 -19.13
N ALA A 517 -0.13 13.20 -18.89
CA ALA A 517 -0.01 14.65 -18.93
C ALA A 517 -0.94 15.28 -17.91
N GLY A 518 -0.62 16.49 -17.45
CA GLY A 518 -1.51 17.22 -16.57
C GLY A 518 -1.12 18.66 -16.36
N LEU A 519 -2.02 19.40 -15.76
CA LEU A 519 -1.87 20.79 -15.39
C LEU A 519 -2.22 20.98 -13.93
N ILE A 520 -1.47 21.81 -13.24
CA ILE A 520 -1.76 22.26 -11.88
C ILE A 520 -1.96 23.76 -11.90
N TYR A 521 -3.06 24.23 -11.33
CA TYR A 521 -3.37 25.63 -11.17
C TYR A 521 -3.42 26.01 -9.69
N LYS A 522 -2.47 26.81 -9.23
CA LYS A 522 -2.41 27.37 -7.87
C LYS A 522 -3.36 28.59 -7.81
N ILE A 523 -4.54 28.40 -7.21
CA ILE A 523 -5.51 29.49 -6.99
C ILE A 523 -4.95 30.47 -5.96
N ALA A 524 -4.40 29.93 -4.88
CA ALA A 524 -3.72 30.63 -3.79
C ALA A 524 -2.66 29.70 -3.16
N THR A 525 -1.88 30.18 -2.23
CA THR A 525 -0.84 29.39 -1.53
C THR A 525 -1.40 28.11 -0.90
N GLN A 526 -2.66 28.15 -0.45
CA GLN A 526 -3.35 27.04 0.23
C GLN A 526 -4.25 26.24 -0.69
N ASN A 527 -4.46 26.65 -1.93
CA ASN A 527 -5.47 26.12 -2.85
C ASN A 527 -4.87 25.79 -4.20
N SER A 528 -5.06 24.57 -4.66
CA SER A 528 -4.71 24.17 -6.03
C SER A 528 -5.75 23.25 -6.66
N LEU A 529 -5.91 23.39 -7.96
CA LEU A 529 -6.63 22.45 -8.82
C LEU A 529 -5.63 21.71 -9.69
N TYR A 530 -5.95 20.47 -10.06
CA TYR A 530 -5.21 19.78 -11.10
C TYR A 530 -6.16 19.02 -12.02
N LEU A 531 -5.73 18.88 -13.26
CA LEU A 531 -6.36 18.02 -14.27
C LEU A 531 -5.27 17.11 -14.82
N SER A 532 -5.52 15.82 -14.92
CA SER A 532 -4.60 14.86 -15.50
C SER A 532 -5.28 13.87 -16.41
N TYR A 533 -4.48 13.36 -17.35
CA TYR A 533 -4.77 12.22 -18.19
C TYR A 533 -3.59 11.25 -18.11
N ALA A 534 -3.88 9.97 -17.98
CA ALA A 534 -2.87 8.93 -17.96
C ALA A 534 -3.36 7.70 -18.72
N ARG A 535 -2.48 7.09 -19.52
CA ARG A 535 -2.69 5.77 -20.11
C ARG A 535 -1.78 4.76 -19.44
N ALA A 536 -2.32 3.57 -19.19
CA ALA A 536 -1.57 2.40 -18.79
C ALA A 536 -2.00 1.19 -19.63
N ASN A 537 -1.04 0.30 -19.88
CA ASN A 537 -1.26 -0.98 -20.52
C ASN A 537 -0.72 -2.07 -19.61
N LYS A 538 -1.41 -3.22 -19.58
CA LYS A 538 -1.03 -4.37 -18.75
C LYS A 538 -1.21 -5.65 -19.54
N GLU A 539 -0.18 -6.49 -19.55
CA GLU A 539 -0.20 -7.81 -20.16
C GLU A 539 -1.02 -8.81 -19.32
N ALA A 540 -1.42 -9.91 -19.97
CA ALA A 540 -1.98 -11.09 -19.31
C ALA A 540 -0.94 -11.71 -18.35
N ASN A 541 -1.40 -12.30 -17.26
CA ASN A 541 -0.55 -13.07 -16.34
C ASN A 541 -0.53 -14.56 -16.70
N ARG A 542 0.20 -15.39 -15.94
CA ARG A 542 0.30 -16.83 -16.20
C ARG A 542 -1.08 -17.49 -16.20
N ASN A 543 -1.90 -17.26 -15.19
CA ASN A 543 -3.23 -17.86 -15.08
C ASN A 543 -4.15 -17.45 -16.25
N ASP A 544 -4.04 -16.22 -16.75
CA ASP A 544 -4.76 -15.80 -17.96
C ASP A 544 -4.38 -16.63 -19.18
N PHE A 545 -3.07 -16.86 -19.40
CA PHE A 545 -2.60 -17.68 -20.50
C PHE A 545 -3.05 -19.13 -20.38
N GLU A 546 -3.05 -19.72 -19.17
CA GLU A 546 -3.58 -21.05 -18.89
C GLU A 546 -5.06 -21.17 -19.22
N ASN A 547 -5.83 -20.07 -19.05
CA ASN A 547 -7.23 -19.94 -19.43
C ASN A 547 -7.44 -19.41 -20.86
N GLY A 548 -6.41 -19.42 -21.73
CA GLY A 548 -6.50 -19.04 -23.14
C GLY A 548 -6.60 -17.55 -23.41
N ILE A 549 -6.36 -16.67 -22.41
CA ILE A 549 -6.41 -15.22 -22.55
C ILE A 549 -5.00 -14.69 -22.77
N SER A 550 -4.80 -13.96 -23.88
CA SER A 550 -3.51 -13.37 -24.24
C SER A 550 -3.57 -11.86 -24.52
N SER A 551 -4.77 -11.28 -24.54
CA SER A 551 -4.97 -9.87 -24.86
C SER A 551 -4.59 -8.96 -23.69
N PRO A 552 -3.84 -7.86 -23.93
CA PRO A 552 -3.54 -6.91 -22.88
C PRO A 552 -4.74 -6.03 -22.53
N GLU A 553 -4.78 -5.57 -21.28
CA GLU A 553 -5.71 -4.53 -20.81
C GLU A 553 -5.18 -3.14 -21.16
N ILE A 554 -6.08 -2.22 -21.46
CA ILE A 554 -5.78 -0.79 -21.67
C ILE A 554 -6.66 0.02 -20.72
N LEU A 555 -6.05 0.96 -20.03
CA LEU A 555 -6.71 1.92 -19.14
C LEU A 555 -6.38 3.34 -19.56
N ASP A 556 -7.41 4.15 -19.81
CA ASP A 556 -7.34 5.60 -19.90
C ASP A 556 -7.97 6.22 -18.64
N ASP A 557 -7.21 6.99 -17.87
CA ASP A 557 -7.60 7.58 -16.61
C ASP A 557 -7.58 9.11 -16.70
N ILE A 558 -8.70 9.76 -16.40
CA ILE A 558 -8.86 11.22 -16.38
C ILE A 558 -9.23 11.63 -14.97
N GLU A 559 -8.44 12.51 -14.37
CA GLU A 559 -8.69 12.98 -13.01
C GLU A 559 -8.76 14.51 -12.93
N LEU A 560 -9.73 15.01 -12.16
CA LEU A 560 -9.85 16.40 -11.76
C LEU A 560 -9.82 16.47 -10.23
N GLY A 561 -8.78 17.09 -9.68
CA GLY A 561 -8.62 17.18 -8.23
C GLY A 561 -8.52 18.61 -7.71
N TRP A 562 -8.99 18.78 -6.49
CA TRP A 562 -8.84 20.00 -5.71
C TRP A 562 -8.13 19.69 -4.39
N ARG A 563 -7.11 20.47 -4.07
CA ARG A 563 -6.34 20.37 -2.82
C ARG A 563 -6.43 21.68 -2.07
N TYR A 564 -6.83 21.59 -0.81
CA TYR A 564 -6.81 22.70 0.14
C TYR A 564 -5.99 22.30 1.35
N LYS A 565 -5.09 23.16 1.79
CA LYS A 565 -4.28 22.94 2.99
C LYS A 565 -4.13 24.22 3.79
N SER A 566 -4.65 24.21 5.02
CA SER A 566 -4.42 25.24 6.04
C SER A 566 -3.77 24.57 7.27
N GLU A 567 -3.58 25.35 8.33
CA GLU A 567 -3.05 24.83 9.61
C GLU A 567 -4.00 23.84 10.29
N GLN A 568 -5.32 24.03 10.10
CA GLN A 568 -6.36 23.23 10.76
C GLN A 568 -7.03 22.21 9.85
N VAL A 569 -6.98 22.42 8.54
CA VAL A 569 -7.73 21.59 7.58
C VAL A 569 -6.84 21.25 6.39
N GLN A 570 -6.72 19.97 6.11
CA GLN A 570 -6.26 19.47 4.82
C GLN A 570 -7.43 18.75 4.17
N LEU A 571 -7.80 19.18 2.96
CA LEU A 571 -8.87 18.58 2.18
C LEU A 571 -8.38 18.27 0.78
N ASN A 572 -8.56 17.03 0.35
CA ASN A 572 -8.30 16.58 -1.01
C ASN A 572 -9.61 16.03 -1.57
N THR A 573 -10.02 16.53 -2.72
CA THR A 573 -11.13 15.95 -3.47
C THR A 573 -10.65 15.56 -4.86
N ASN A 574 -11.17 14.47 -5.40
CA ASN A 574 -10.82 13.99 -6.71
C ASN A 574 -12.03 13.38 -7.41
N ILE A 575 -12.27 13.78 -8.63
CA ILE A 575 -13.18 13.11 -9.56
C ILE A 575 -12.31 12.35 -10.54
N TYR A 576 -12.55 11.06 -10.71
CA TYR A 576 -11.83 10.22 -11.63
C TYR A 576 -12.78 9.52 -12.60
N TYR A 577 -12.30 9.31 -13.84
CA TYR A 577 -12.98 8.54 -14.85
C TYR A 577 -11.98 7.59 -15.54
N MET A 578 -12.01 6.33 -15.11
CA MET A 578 -11.14 5.26 -15.58
C MET A 578 -11.89 4.46 -16.62
N ILE A 579 -11.42 4.47 -17.87
CA ILE A 579 -12.04 3.83 -19.04
C ILE A 579 -11.16 2.65 -19.45
N TYR A 580 -11.75 1.46 -19.49
CA TYR A 580 -11.04 0.23 -19.81
C TYR A 580 -11.43 -0.32 -21.17
N LYS A 581 -10.44 -0.93 -21.85
CA LYS A 581 -10.64 -1.80 -23.00
C LYS A 581 -10.00 -3.15 -22.69
N ASN A 582 -10.71 -4.22 -23.02
CA ASN A 582 -10.31 -5.60 -22.74
C ASN A 582 -9.97 -5.81 -21.25
N GLN A 583 -10.73 -5.18 -20.35
CA GLN A 583 -10.49 -5.37 -18.93
C GLN A 583 -10.66 -6.86 -18.60
N LEU A 584 -9.66 -7.42 -17.94
CA LEU A 584 -9.74 -8.76 -17.38
C LEU A 584 -10.55 -8.68 -16.08
N VAL A 585 -11.81 -9.01 -16.15
CA VAL A 585 -12.73 -9.01 -15.02
C VAL A 585 -12.78 -10.38 -14.39
N LEU A 586 -12.99 -10.43 -13.08
CA LEU A 586 -13.21 -11.68 -12.37
C LEU A 586 -14.51 -12.32 -12.88
N THR A 587 -14.47 -13.60 -13.27
CA THR A 587 -15.70 -14.32 -13.67
C THR A 587 -16.59 -14.60 -12.48
N GLY A 588 -16.05 -14.54 -11.28
CA GLY A 588 -16.62 -14.98 -10.02
C GLY A 588 -16.09 -16.36 -9.62
N ALA A 589 -15.72 -17.22 -10.57
CA ALA A 589 -15.15 -18.53 -10.30
C ALA A 589 -13.70 -18.44 -9.78
N ILE A 590 -13.29 -19.49 -9.09
CA ILE A 590 -11.90 -19.73 -8.65
C ILE A 590 -11.40 -21.05 -9.23
N ASP A 591 -10.07 -21.17 -9.34
CA ASP A 591 -9.41 -22.43 -9.68
C ASP A 591 -9.27 -23.36 -8.46
N ASP A 592 -8.57 -24.49 -8.63
CA ASP A 592 -8.37 -25.52 -7.60
C ASP A 592 -7.47 -25.08 -6.42
N VAL A 593 -6.89 -23.89 -6.49
CA VAL A 593 -6.09 -23.28 -5.41
C VAL A 593 -6.70 -21.97 -4.88
N GLY A 594 -7.97 -21.70 -5.23
CA GLY A 594 -8.68 -20.51 -4.79
C GLY A 594 -8.27 -19.23 -5.51
N ALA A 595 -7.46 -19.29 -6.58
CA ALA A 595 -7.11 -18.12 -7.37
C ALA A 595 -8.27 -17.75 -8.33
N PRO A 596 -8.61 -16.44 -8.46
CA PRO A 596 -9.76 -16.03 -9.24
C PRO A 596 -9.54 -16.21 -10.75
N ILE A 597 -10.50 -16.83 -11.42
CA ILE A 597 -10.54 -16.97 -12.87
C ILE A 597 -11.04 -15.67 -13.49
N ARG A 598 -10.41 -15.24 -14.59
CA ARG A 598 -10.74 -14.01 -15.29
C ARG A 598 -11.23 -14.25 -16.71
N ALA A 599 -11.96 -13.27 -17.23
CA ALA A 599 -12.37 -13.21 -18.63
C ALA A 599 -12.32 -11.77 -19.13
N THR A 600 -12.31 -11.58 -20.43
CA THR A 600 -12.30 -10.24 -21.03
C THR A 600 -13.71 -9.67 -21.09
N SER A 601 -13.98 -8.52 -20.45
CA SER A 601 -15.31 -7.88 -20.45
C SER A 601 -15.57 -6.95 -21.62
N GLY A 602 -14.59 -6.77 -22.52
CA GLY A 602 -14.72 -5.78 -23.60
C GLY A 602 -14.49 -4.35 -23.08
N LYS A 603 -15.57 -3.56 -22.92
CA LYS A 603 -15.49 -2.18 -22.41
C LYS A 603 -16.08 -2.09 -21.01
N SER A 604 -15.42 -1.33 -20.15
CA SER A 604 -15.92 -1.03 -18.81
C SER A 604 -15.41 0.33 -18.34
N TYR A 605 -15.99 0.82 -17.25
CA TYR A 605 -15.53 2.07 -16.65
C TYR A 605 -15.69 2.08 -15.12
N ARG A 606 -14.90 2.96 -14.48
CA ARG A 606 -15.04 3.37 -13.09
C ARG A 606 -15.11 4.89 -13.06
N LEU A 607 -16.22 5.45 -12.58
CA LEU A 607 -16.41 6.89 -12.40
C LEU A 607 -16.66 7.14 -10.92
N GLY A 608 -15.89 8.03 -10.29
CA GLY A 608 -16.09 8.27 -8.87
C GLY A 608 -15.65 9.64 -8.38
N LEU A 609 -16.13 9.97 -7.20
CA LEU A 609 -15.75 11.13 -6.39
C LEU A 609 -15.13 10.63 -5.09
N GLU A 610 -13.91 11.05 -4.82
CA GLU A 610 -13.21 10.83 -3.54
C GLU A 610 -13.10 12.15 -2.77
N ILE A 611 -13.31 12.10 -1.47
CA ILE A 611 -13.11 13.20 -0.52
C ILE A 611 -12.25 12.66 0.61
N ASP A 612 -11.16 13.34 0.93
CA ASP A 612 -10.24 12.98 2.01
C ASP A 612 -9.93 14.24 2.84
N ALA A 613 -10.30 14.22 4.10
CA ALA A 613 -10.22 15.35 5.01
C ALA A 613 -9.47 14.99 6.29
N ASP A 614 -8.46 15.80 6.63
CA ASP A 614 -7.79 15.78 7.94
C ASP A 614 -8.02 17.14 8.61
N ILE A 615 -8.73 17.14 9.74
CA ILE A 615 -9.22 18.33 10.42
C ILE A 615 -8.75 18.33 11.86
N LYS A 616 -7.94 19.31 12.24
CA LYS A 616 -7.58 19.59 13.62
C LYS A 616 -8.68 20.45 14.26
N LEU A 617 -9.59 19.82 15.02
CA LEU A 617 -10.70 20.53 15.67
C LEU A 617 -10.19 21.43 16.81
N ASN A 618 -9.22 20.95 17.58
CA ASN A 618 -8.50 21.69 18.62
C ASN A 618 -7.21 20.93 18.98
N GLU A 619 -6.53 21.33 20.05
CA GLU A 619 -5.26 20.71 20.51
C GLU A 619 -5.40 19.22 20.90
N GLN A 620 -6.61 18.77 21.27
CA GLN A 620 -6.87 17.43 21.75
C GLN A 620 -7.63 16.55 20.75
N PHE A 621 -8.37 17.15 19.83
CA PHE A 621 -9.24 16.41 18.90
C PHE A 621 -8.85 16.68 17.46
N SER A 622 -8.67 15.61 16.69
CA SER A 622 -8.58 15.63 15.23
C SER A 622 -9.50 14.58 14.60
N LEU A 623 -9.92 14.89 13.38
CA LEU A 623 -10.81 14.05 12.57
C LEU A 623 -10.13 13.78 11.24
N LYS A 624 -9.95 12.49 10.91
CA LYS A 624 -9.53 12.03 9.58
C LYS A 624 -10.69 11.27 8.97
N SER A 625 -11.30 11.83 7.96
CA SER A 625 -12.49 11.24 7.33
C SER A 625 -12.33 11.18 5.83
N ASN A 626 -12.79 10.09 5.23
CA ASN A 626 -12.84 9.97 3.80
C ASN A 626 -14.15 9.35 3.33
N ALA A 627 -14.52 9.69 2.10
CA ALA A 627 -15.68 9.16 1.42
C ALA A 627 -15.35 8.93 -0.05
N ALA A 628 -15.78 7.79 -0.58
CA ALA A 628 -15.72 7.49 -2.00
C ALA A 628 -17.12 7.08 -2.48
N PHE A 629 -17.57 7.74 -3.53
CA PHE A 629 -18.82 7.44 -4.23
C PHE A 629 -18.47 7.10 -5.68
N SER A 630 -18.92 5.95 -6.18
CA SER A 630 -18.54 5.52 -7.52
C SER A 630 -19.65 4.78 -8.25
N SER A 631 -19.53 4.76 -9.58
CA SER A 631 -20.30 3.91 -10.49
C SER A 631 -19.29 3.09 -11.30
N ASN A 632 -19.34 1.77 -11.16
CA ASN A 632 -18.38 0.84 -11.72
C ASN A 632 -19.14 -0.18 -12.57
N LYS A 633 -18.98 -0.13 -13.90
CA LYS A 633 -19.82 -0.95 -14.80
C LYS A 633 -19.05 -1.52 -15.97
N ASN A 634 -19.41 -2.76 -16.34
CA ASN A 634 -19.22 -3.31 -17.66
C ASN A 634 -20.27 -2.70 -18.59
N GLN A 635 -19.93 -2.51 -19.86
CA GLN A 635 -20.84 -2.02 -20.89
C GLN A 635 -21.20 -3.16 -21.85
N ASP A 636 -22.51 -3.34 -22.13
CA ASP A 636 -23.02 -4.36 -23.05
C ASP A 636 -22.51 -5.79 -22.71
N PHE A 637 -22.51 -6.15 -21.43
CA PHE A 637 -21.98 -7.42 -20.94
C PHE A 637 -22.86 -8.60 -21.39
N THR A 638 -22.22 -9.67 -21.82
CA THR A 638 -22.88 -10.93 -22.22
C THR A 638 -22.36 -12.08 -21.38
N ALA A 639 -23.25 -12.99 -20.98
CA ALA A 639 -22.92 -14.19 -20.23
C ALA A 639 -23.66 -15.42 -20.77
N PRO A 640 -23.06 -16.63 -20.65
CA PRO A 640 -23.79 -17.87 -20.93
C PRO A 640 -24.81 -18.12 -19.81
N ILE A 641 -26.05 -18.38 -20.19
CA ILE A 641 -27.15 -18.75 -19.29
C ILE A 641 -27.99 -19.81 -20.00
N ASN A 642 -28.15 -20.96 -19.37
CA ASN A 642 -28.86 -22.12 -19.92
C ASN A 642 -28.40 -22.46 -21.36
N GLY A 643 -27.10 -22.55 -21.54
CA GLY A 643 -26.48 -22.87 -22.83
C GLY A 643 -26.56 -21.78 -23.91
N ASN A 644 -27.13 -20.62 -23.61
CA ASN A 644 -27.28 -19.52 -24.57
C ASN A 644 -26.50 -18.27 -24.12
N LEU A 645 -25.89 -17.57 -25.08
CA LEU A 645 -25.27 -16.29 -24.81
C LEU A 645 -26.33 -15.18 -24.69
N VAL A 646 -26.48 -14.63 -23.50
CA VAL A 646 -27.49 -13.63 -23.17
C VAL A 646 -26.83 -12.28 -22.92
N SER A 647 -27.37 -11.23 -23.54
CA SER A 647 -26.96 -9.85 -23.24
C SER A 647 -27.63 -9.37 -21.96
N LEU A 648 -26.83 -8.94 -21.00
CA LEU A 648 -27.28 -8.40 -19.70
C LEU A 648 -27.25 -6.87 -19.65
N GLY A 649 -26.82 -6.21 -20.76
CA GLY A 649 -26.62 -4.77 -20.80
C GLY A 649 -25.48 -4.32 -19.89
N ASP A 650 -25.63 -3.17 -19.23
CA ASP A 650 -24.65 -2.64 -18.29
C ASP A 650 -24.74 -3.36 -16.95
N THR A 651 -23.68 -4.07 -16.57
CA THR A 651 -23.61 -4.83 -15.31
C THR A 651 -22.61 -4.22 -14.33
N PRO A 652 -22.73 -4.47 -13.01
CA PRO A 652 -21.72 -4.03 -12.05
C PRO A 652 -20.37 -4.74 -12.30
N LEU A 653 -19.25 -4.04 -12.04
CA LEU A 653 -17.94 -4.66 -11.95
C LEU A 653 -17.80 -5.38 -10.60
N SER A 654 -17.22 -6.58 -10.63
CA SER A 654 -16.96 -7.37 -9.43
C SER A 654 -16.14 -6.61 -8.40
N PHE A 655 -16.41 -6.85 -7.11
CA PHE A 655 -15.75 -6.26 -5.94
C PHE A 655 -15.56 -4.74 -6.00
N SER A 656 -16.56 -4.04 -6.54
CA SER A 656 -16.51 -2.60 -6.78
C SER A 656 -17.73 -1.90 -6.17
N PRO A 657 -17.77 -1.72 -4.84
CA PRO A 657 -18.88 -1.09 -4.16
C PRO A 657 -19.04 0.38 -4.55
N ASN A 658 -20.29 0.84 -4.60
CA ASN A 658 -20.59 2.23 -4.98
C ASN A 658 -20.26 3.24 -3.89
N VAL A 659 -20.17 2.80 -2.61
CA VAL A 659 -19.92 3.68 -1.46
C VAL A 659 -18.91 3.03 -0.54
N ILE A 660 -17.84 3.77 -0.23
CA ILE A 660 -16.85 3.41 0.80
C ILE A 660 -16.65 4.63 1.68
N LEU A 661 -16.84 4.48 3.00
CA LEU A 661 -16.57 5.54 3.96
C LEU A 661 -15.54 5.06 4.99
N GLY A 662 -14.60 5.92 5.30
CA GLY A 662 -13.61 5.71 6.36
C GLY A 662 -13.57 6.92 7.30
N ASN A 663 -13.47 6.67 8.60
CA ASN A 663 -13.39 7.73 9.59
C ASN A 663 -12.47 7.34 10.73
N MET A 664 -11.72 8.31 11.24
CA MET A 664 -10.89 8.18 12.45
C MET A 664 -11.01 9.46 13.27
N VAL A 665 -11.62 9.34 14.44
CA VAL A 665 -11.63 10.39 15.46
C VAL A 665 -10.46 10.13 16.41
N VAL A 666 -9.55 11.07 16.52
CA VAL A 666 -8.39 10.98 17.41
C VAL A 666 -8.58 11.93 18.58
N TYR A 667 -8.54 11.38 19.78
CA TYR A 667 -8.52 12.12 21.03
C TYR A 667 -7.16 11.98 21.73
N GLN A 668 -6.47 13.11 21.88
CA GLN A 668 -5.14 13.17 22.50
C GLN A 668 -5.17 14.11 23.71
N PRO A 669 -5.64 13.64 24.87
CA PRO A 669 -5.78 14.48 26.08
C PRO A 669 -4.43 14.96 26.64
N SER A 670 -3.35 14.26 26.32
CA SER A 670 -1.98 14.63 26.66
C SER A 670 -1.02 14.20 25.56
N LYS A 671 0.23 14.68 25.61
CA LYS A 671 1.27 14.28 24.64
C LYS A 671 1.55 12.76 24.65
N ASN A 672 1.23 12.10 25.76
CA ASN A 672 1.58 10.71 26.03
C ASN A 672 0.42 9.72 25.76
N LEU A 673 -0.82 10.19 25.69
CA LEU A 673 -2.01 9.34 25.52
C LEU A 673 -2.76 9.72 24.25
N GLN A 674 -2.99 8.74 23.40
CA GLN A 674 -3.88 8.86 22.26
C GLN A 674 -4.93 7.76 22.29
N ILE A 675 -6.18 8.12 22.03
CA ILE A 675 -7.30 7.21 21.81
C ILE A 675 -7.86 7.52 20.44
N SER A 676 -8.05 6.50 19.61
CA SER A 676 -8.58 6.66 18.26
C SER A 676 -9.78 5.75 18.07
N PHE A 677 -10.90 6.32 17.64
CA PHE A 677 -12.08 5.60 17.22
C PHE A 677 -12.13 5.58 15.71
N LEU A 678 -12.08 4.39 15.13
CA LEU A 678 -12.04 4.19 13.69
C LEU A 678 -13.35 3.54 13.24
N SER A 679 -13.88 3.93 12.08
CA SER A 679 -15.09 3.35 11.52
C SER A 679 -14.93 3.15 10.01
N LYS A 680 -15.49 2.06 9.51
CA LYS A 680 -15.48 1.69 8.10
C LYS A 680 -16.88 1.28 7.67
N TYR A 681 -17.36 1.86 6.57
CA TYR A 681 -18.55 1.44 5.87
C TYR A 681 -18.19 1.03 4.44
N VAL A 682 -18.67 -0.12 4.02
CA VAL A 682 -18.56 -0.62 2.65
C VAL A 682 -19.94 -0.99 2.17
N GLY A 683 -20.32 -0.44 1.01
CA GLY A 683 -21.58 -0.73 0.36
C GLY A 683 -21.63 -2.14 -0.21
N GLU A 684 -22.78 -2.53 -0.74
CA GLU A 684 -22.99 -3.80 -1.43
C GLU A 684 -21.97 -4.01 -2.55
N GLN A 685 -21.50 -5.24 -2.70
CA GLN A 685 -20.56 -5.66 -3.73
C GLN A 685 -21.11 -6.89 -4.47
N PHE A 686 -20.75 -7.02 -5.74
CA PHE A 686 -20.97 -8.23 -6.52
C PHE A 686 -19.69 -9.04 -6.61
N MET A 687 -19.75 -10.35 -6.47
CA MET A 687 -18.57 -11.22 -6.58
C MET A 687 -18.26 -11.52 -8.04
N SER A 688 -19.27 -11.54 -8.92
CA SER A 688 -19.13 -11.68 -10.37
C SER A 688 -19.42 -10.36 -11.11
N ASN A 689 -19.47 -10.44 -12.44
CA ASN A 689 -19.90 -9.32 -13.31
C ASN A 689 -21.32 -9.45 -13.79
N LEU A 690 -22.11 -10.32 -13.19
CA LEU A 690 -23.54 -10.47 -13.42
C LEU A 690 -24.31 -9.39 -12.65
N ASN A 691 -25.61 -9.36 -12.78
CA ASN A 691 -26.44 -8.48 -11.98
C ASN A 691 -27.32 -9.32 -11.03
N SER A 692 -27.85 -8.69 -9.99
CA SER A 692 -28.66 -9.35 -8.95
C SER A 692 -29.95 -10.01 -9.49
N SER A 693 -30.32 -9.78 -10.76
CA SER A 693 -31.45 -10.47 -11.40
C SER A 693 -31.08 -11.91 -11.81
N VAL A 694 -29.78 -12.22 -11.93
CA VAL A 694 -29.31 -13.57 -12.27
C VAL A 694 -29.25 -14.44 -11.01
N SER A 695 -28.62 -13.97 -9.96
CA SER A 695 -28.53 -14.67 -8.68
C SER A 695 -28.41 -13.71 -7.50
N LYS A 696 -28.93 -14.14 -6.34
CA LYS A 696 -28.71 -13.44 -5.06
C LYS A 696 -27.47 -13.94 -4.33
N LEU A 697 -26.93 -15.11 -4.71
CA LEU A 697 -25.70 -15.65 -4.12
C LEU A 697 -24.48 -14.85 -4.53
N ASP A 698 -24.56 -14.08 -5.62
CA ASP A 698 -23.48 -13.23 -6.14
C ASP A 698 -23.21 -11.97 -5.30
N VAL A 699 -24.00 -11.72 -4.26
CA VAL A 699 -23.98 -10.44 -3.52
C VAL A 699 -23.28 -10.60 -2.17
N LEU A 700 -22.33 -9.72 -1.89
CA LEU A 700 -21.81 -9.45 -0.54
C LEU A 700 -22.58 -8.27 0.06
N ASP A 701 -23.21 -8.51 1.21
CA ASP A 701 -23.99 -7.51 1.93
C ASP A 701 -23.14 -6.31 2.39
N ILE A 702 -23.79 -5.18 2.59
CA ILE A 702 -23.20 -4.00 3.21
C ILE A 702 -22.67 -4.34 4.61
N TYR A 703 -21.59 -3.72 5.01
CA TYR A 703 -21.12 -3.82 6.39
C TYR A 703 -20.61 -2.49 6.96
N PHE A 704 -20.73 -2.38 8.28
CA PHE A 704 -20.18 -1.29 9.07
C PHE A 704 -19.43 -1.86 10.27
N THR A 705 -18.17 -1.55 10.36
CA THR A 705 -17.30 -1.95 11.48
C THR A 705 -16.70 -0.75 12.16
N SER A 706 -16.35 -0.91 13.44
CA SER A 706 -15.65 0.14 14.18
C SER A 706 -14.63 -0.48 15.12
N ASP A 707 -13.47 0.19 15.21
CA ASP A 707 -12.36 -0.21 16.06
C ASP A 707 -12.03 0.88 17.07
N LEU A 708 -11.50 0.47 18.21
CA LEU A 708 -10.99 1.38 19.24
C LEU A 708 -9.52 1.09 19.47
N ASN A 709 -8.66 2.06 19.17
CA ASN A 709 -7.22 1.96 19.38
C ASN A 709 -6.78 2.92 20.49
N PHE A 710 -5.85 2.50 21.34
CA PHE A 710 -5.19 3.36 22.32
C PHE A 710 -3.68 3.18 22.26
N VAL A 711 -2.95 4.26 22.55
CA VAL A 711 -1.50 4.28 22.68
C VAL A 711 -1.13 5.15 23.88
N TYR A 712 -0.36 4.59 24.81
CA TYR A 712 0.13 5.31 25.96
C TYR A 712 1.65 5.19 26.04
N GLU A 713 2.35 6.31 26.00
CA GLU A 713 3.81 6.39 26.07
C GLU A 713 4.24 6.88 27.45
N ILE A 714 5.09 6.12 28.11
CA ILE A 714 5.69 6.43 29.39
C ILE A 714 7.16 6.74 29.15
N ALA A 715 7.53 8.02 29.17
CA ALA A 715 8.92 8.42 29.12
C ALA A 715 9.63 7.99 30.41
N THR A 716 10.73 7.25 30.29
CA THR A 716 11.58 6.85 31.40
C THR A 716 13.00 7.39 31.15
N LYS A 717 13.78 7.59 32.20
CA LYS A 717 15.15 8.15 32.06
C LYS A 717 16.20 7.24 32.70
N LYS A 718 15.93 5.93 32.77
CA LYS A 718 16.84 4.99 33.46
C LYS A 718 17.38 3.93 32.50
N VAL A 719 16.67 2.81 32.38
CA VAL A 719 17.07 1.65 31.56
C VAL A 719 16.50 1.77 30.15
N PHE A 720 15.31 2.34 30.02
CA PHE A 720 14.61 2.56 28.77
C PHE A 720 14.39 4.06 28.55
N ASP A 721 14.37 4.49 27.31
CA ASP A 721 13.96 5.85 26.94
C ASP A 721 12.45 6.00 27.02
N ALA A 722 11.72 4.99 26.57
CA ALA A 722 10.26 4.96 26.65
C ALA A 722 9.71 3.54 26.77
N ILE A 723 8.55 3.43 27.41
CA ILE A 723 7.69 2.25 27.41
C ILE A 723 6.39 2.66 26.71
N ILE A 724 6.03 1.99 25.62
CA ILE A 724 4.80 2.25 24.87
C ILE A 724 3.85 1.08 25.10
N ILE A 725 2.66 1.38 25.60
CA ILE A 725 1.55 0.42 25.70
C ILE A 725 0.55 0.77 24.61
N SER A 726 0.24 -0.18 23.75
CA SER A 726 -0.71 0.02 22.66
C SER A 726 -1.73 -1.11 22.64
N GLY A 727 -2.93 -0.83 22.16
CA GLY A 727 -3.95 -1.84 21.99
C GLY A 727 -5.01 -1.42 20.98
N ILE A 728 -5.65 -2.42 20.41
CA ILE A 728 -6.78 -2.26 19.51
C ILE A 728 -7.85 -3.28 19.87
N ILE A 729 -9.08 -2.82 19.88
CA ILE A 729 -10.28 -3.66 19.92
C ILE A 729 -10.92 -3.50 18.55
N ASN A 730 -10.82 -4.53 17.73
CA ASN A 730 -11.44 -4.57 16.42
C ASN A 730 -12.91 -4.93 16.54
N ASN A 731 -13.73 -4.39 15.65
CA ASN A 731 -15.14 -4.67 15.52
C ASN A 731 -15.90 -4.59 16.87
N ILE A 732 -15.81 -3.43 17.53
CA ILE A 732 -16.33 -3.24 18.90
C ILE A 732 -17.84 -3.50 19.01
N PHE A 733 -18.61 -3.34 17.92
CA PHE A 733 -20.03 -3.58 17.87
C PHE A 733 -20.40 -5.03 17.59
N ASN A 734 -19.39 -5.90 17.39
CA ASN A 734 -19.57 -7.34 17.15
C ASN A 734 -20.39 -7.64 15.89
N THR A 735 -20.24 -6.83 14.85
CA THR A 735 -20.90 -7.02 13.55
C THR A 735 -20.44 -8.32 12.90
N GLU A 736 -21.37 -9.12 12.44
CA GLU A 736 -21.07 -10.26 11.57
C GLU A 736 -21.06 -9.78 10.13
N TYR A 737 -19.94 -10.03 9.41
CA TYR A 737 -19.82 -9.61 8.02
C TYR A 737 -18.91 -10.56 7.23
N VAL A 738 -19.02 -10.43 5.92
CA VAL A 738 -18.19 -11.08 4.91
C VAL A 738 -17.69 -9.98 4.00
N ASP A 739 -16.41 -9.92 3.75
CA ASP A 739 -15.82 -8.88 2.91
C ASP A 739 -15.28 -9.41 1.58
N ARG A 740 -15.24 -10.73 1.42
CA ARG A 740 -14.76 -11.44 0.24
C ARG A 740 -15.56 -12.72 0.04
N GLY A 741 -15.63 -13.17 -1.21
CA GLY A 741 -16.23 -14.43 -1.60
C GLY A 741 -15.86 -14.78 -3.03
N TYR A 742 -16.44 -15.85 -3.50
CA TYR A 742 -16.44 -16.21 -4.91
C TYR A 742 -17.84 -16.70 -5.30
N TYR A 743 -18.13 -16.61 -6.60
CA TYR A 743 -19.37 -17.04 -7.20
C TYR A 743 -19.05 -17.76 -8.50
N TYR A 744 -19.70 -18.87 -8.76
CA TYR A 744 -19.50 -19.63 -9.98
C TYR A 744 -20.83 -20.13 -10.54
N THR A 745 -20.82 -20.40 -11.83
CA THR A 745 -21.93 -21.06 -12.53
C THR A 745 -21.38 -22.18 -13.40
N TYR A 746 -22.17 -23.22 -13.57
CA TYR A 746 -21.91 -24.26 -14.56
C TYR A 746 -23.22 -24.72 -15.19
N ASP A 747 -23.15 -25.17 -16.45
CA ASP A 747 -24.31 -25.72 -17.17
C ASP A 747 -24.43 -27.20 -16.90
N ASP A 748 -25.48 -27.58 -16.18
CA ASP A 748 -25.86 -28.98 -15.96
C ASP A 748 -26.49 -29.52 -17.25
N THR A 749 -25.77 -30.42 -17.91
CA THR A 749 -26.22 -31.11 -19.15
C THR A 749 -26.49 -32.60 -18.95
N TRP A 750 -26.33 -33.09 -17.71
CA TRP A 750 -26.42 -34.51 -17.39
C TRP A 750 -27.63 -34.92 -16.55
N SER A 751 -28.17 -34.01 -15.72
CA SER A 751 -29.32 -34.31 -14.85
C SER A 751 -30.66 -34.44 -15.60
N SER A 752 -30.79 -33.75 -16.73
CA SER A 752 -32.00 -33.80 -17.58
C SER A 752 -31.61 -33.89 -19.06
N PRO A 753 -31.85 -34.99 -19.76
CA PRO A 753 -31.61 -35.09 -21.20
C PRO A 753 -32.30 -33.97 -21.96
N ASP A 754 -31.62 -33.38 -22.90
CA ASP A 754 -32.10 -32.29 -23.77
C ASP A 754 -32.38 -30.94 -23.10
N THR A 755 -31.98 -30.76 -21.82
CA THR A 755 -32.17 -29.48 -21.11
C THR A 755 -30.83 -29.05 -20.49
N VAL A 756 -30.37 -27.86 -20.86
CA VAL A 756 -29.25 -27.20 -20.20
C VAL A 756 -29.76 -26.26 -19.12
N THR A 757 -29.36 -26.51 -17.88
CA THR A 757 -29.74 -25.65 -16.74
C THR A 757 -28.49 -25.08 -16.10
N THR A 758 -28.34 -23.76 -16.06
CA THR A 758 -27.26 -23.12 -15.32
C THR A 758 -27.54 -23.23 -13.82
N ILE A 759 -26.60 -23.88 -13.14
CA ILE A 759 -26.55 -24.00 -11.68
C ILE A 759 -25.52 -23.03 -11.16
N ASP A 760 -25.81 -22.39 -10.02
CA ASP A 760 -24.92 -21.45 -9.37
C ASP A 760 -24.52 -21.88 -7.96
N GLY A 761 -23.37 -21.40 -7.51
CA GLY A 761 -22.86 -21.59 -6.16
C GLY A 761 -21.99 -20.42 -5.73
N ALA A 762 -21.79 -20.31 -4.43
CA ALA A 762 -20.94 -19.26 -3.85
C ALA A 762 -20.22 -19.76 -2.62
N GLY A 763 -19.04 -19.21 -2.36
CA GLY A 763 -18.30 -19.37 -1.12
C GLY A 763 -17.98 -18.02 -0.50
N TYR A 764 -18.10 -17.92 0.82
CA TYR A 764 -17.99 -16.69 1.58
C TYR A 764 -16.88 -16.81 2.62
N TYR A 765 -16.05 -15.74 2.78
CA TYR A 765 -14.98 -15.67 3.76
C TYR A 765 -15.41 -14.82 4.96
N PRO A 766 -15.87 -15.44 6.06
CA PRO A 766 -16.37 -14.71 7.22
C PRO A 766 -15.24 -14.07 8.00
N GLN A 767 -15.42 -12.81 8.37
CA GLN A 767 -14.46 -12.05 9.15
C GLN A 767 -14.73 -12.16 10.66
N ALA A 768 -13.65 -11.95 11.44
CA ALA A 768 -13.70 -12.07 12.88
C ALA A 768 -14.69 -11.09 13.52
N LYS A 769 -15.44 -11.60 14.49
CA LYS A 769 -16.25 -10.79 15.41
C LYS A 769 -15.33 -9.92 16.28
N ARG A 770 -15.87 -9.32 17.34
CA ARG A 770 -15.08 -8.52 18.29
C ARG A 770 -13.85 -9.30 18.76
N ASN A 771 -12.67 -8.70 18.56
CA ASN A 771 -11.40 -9.28 18.97
C ASN A 771 -10.45 -8.15 19.40
N PHE A 772 -9.31 -8.50 20.01
CA PHE A 772 -8.38 -7.50 20.50
C PHE A 772 -6.93 -7.94 20.32
N LEU A 773 -6.06 -6.94 20.23
CA LEU A 773 -4.60 -7.07 20.31
C LEU A 773 -4.09 -6.03 21.32
N VAL A 774 -3.11 -6.40 22.13
CA VAL A 774 -2.43 -5.52 23.10
C VAL A 774 -0.93 -5.72 22.96
N GLY A 775 -0.18 -4.63 22.99
CA GLY A 775 1.27 -4.66 22.83
C GLY A 775 1.99 -3.79 23.85
N ILE A 776 3.24 -4.16 24.12
CA ILE A 776 4.20 -3.38 24.87
C ILE A 776 5.49 -3.27 24.07
N THR A 777 5.99 -2.04 23.93
CA THR A 777 7.24 -1.73 23.26
C THR A 777 8.17 -1.02 24.20
N LEU A 778 9.38 -1.54 24.35
CA LEU A 778 10.49 -0.97 25.13
C LEU A 778 11.47 -0.33 24.17
N LYS A 779 11.76 0.97 24.33
CA LYS A 779 12.76 1.71 23.52
C LYS A 779 13.96 2.07 24.39
N PHE A 780 15.15 1.92 23.84
CA PHE A 780 16.42 2.21 24.50
C PHE A 780 17.50 2.66 23.52
#